data_7f2e4369c611f86289e8fe350a36554a
#
_entry.id   7f2e4369c611f86289e8fe350a36554a
#
_cell.length_a   1.000
_cell.length_b   1.000
_cell.length_c   1.000
_cell.angle_alpha   90.00
_cell.angle_beta   90.00
_cell.angle_gamma   90.00
#
_symmetry.space_group_name_H-M   'P 1'
#
loop_
_entity.id
_entity.type
_entity.pdbx_description
1 polymer ?
#
loop_
_entity_poly.entity_id
_entity_poly.type
_entity_poly.pdbx_seq_one_letter_code
_entity_poly.pdbx_strand_id
1 'polypeptide(L)'
;MRDIALILIAPFLLYLLVSLFTYSPDDPSWSQSGSVTAPLHNAGGQVGAWIADVLLYLTGYVAFLLPLVLGLLAWIALFGMDSDGDGQADLGPALRLVGIVGFLVSSTGFLHLRLGVAENFSAGSGGILGQLVGKSLYSGFGPVGGNLFLLALMLVSVTLATGISWLAVMDRIGQWVMALGPLASRLFRDGSKQASQWQQTRAMREEREEVRKVDSELRAKRAPVRIEPPSAPVVEKSERAKRETQIPLFHAGDGSGIPPLALLDDPKPQPKGYDEQTLETLSRQIEFKLKDFRIETQVVGAYPGPVITRFEIEPAPGVKVSQISSLDKDIARGLSVKSVRVVDVIPGKSVIGLEIPNTSREMIFLSELLRSKEYDKAASPLTLALGKDIAGRPTVADLARMPHLLVAGTTGSGKSVAVNAMVLSLLYKASSKDLKMLMIDPKMLELSVYEGIPHLLAPVVTDMKEAANGLRWCVAEMERRYKLMSAVGVRNLAGFNKKVRDAQDAGQPMVDPLFKPNPEIEEAPPTLEPLPYIVVFIDEFADMMMIVGKKVEELIARLAQKARAAGIHLILATQRPSVDVITGLIKANVPTRIAFQVSSKIDSRTILDQSGAETLLGNGDMLYLPPGTAMPERVHGAFVSDEEVHRVVEHLKEAGGGPDYIAGVLDEVQTLGDGSVVGATGLPESGGGGDESDPLYDQAVQIVTETRRASISGVQRRLKIGYNRAARLVEAMEAAGVVSAPEHNGDRTVLAPPPPRD
;
A
#
# COMPACT_ATOMS: atom_id res chain seq x y z
N MET A 1 18.18 -19.43 43.18
CA MET A 1 19.36 -20.35 42.98
C MET A 1 20.39 -19.70 42.04
N ARG A 2 20.00 -19.08 40.92
CA ARG A 2 20.94 -18.42 39.97
C ARG A 2 21.74 -17.28 40.61
N ASP A 3 21.10 -16.43 41.41
CA ASP A 3 21.78 -15.28 42.07
C ASP A 3 22.77 -15.75 43.14
N ILE A 4 22.45 -16.84 43.86
CA ILE A 4 23.37 -17.40 44.85
C ILE A 4 24.63 -17.97 44.17
N ALA A 5 24.46 -18.65 43.03
CA ALA A 5 25.58 -19.17 42.27
C ALA A 5 26.49 -18.03 41.73
N LEU A 6 25.91 -16.92 41.22
CA LEU A 6 26.66 -15.74 40.79
C LEU A 6 27.45 -15.09 41.94
N ILE A 7 26.83 -14.96 43.12
CA ILE A 7 27.47 -14.37 44.31
C ILE A 7 28.66 -15.21 44.76
N LEU A 8 28.63 -16.53 44.54
CA LEU A 8 29.78 -17.41 44.88
C LEU A 8 30.83 -17.47 43.80
N ILE A 9 30.47 -17.48 42.54
CA ILE A 9 31.38 -17.60 41.39
C ILE A 9 32.18 -16.30 41.15
N ALA A 10 31.52 -15.15 41.23
CA ALA A 10 32.15 -13.87 40.94
C ALA A 10 33.33 -13.54 41.85
N PRO A 11 33.29 -13.68 43.20
CA PRO A 11 34.44 -13.50 44.06
C PRO A 11 35.56 -14.48 43.78
N PHE A 12 35.21 -15.74 43.45
CA PHE A 12 36.18 -16.77 43.11
C PHE A 12 36.95 -16.42 41.81
N LEU A 13 36.26 -15.96 40.77
CA LEU A 13 36.88 -15.54 39.53
C LEU A 13 37.75 -14.30 39.74
N LEU A 14 37.27 -13.34 40.54
CA LEU A 14 38.03 -12.16 40.90
C LEU A 14 39.29 -12.51 41.68
N TYR A 15 39.17 -13.42 42.66
CA TYR A 15 40.34 -13.91 43.42
C TYR A 15 41.37 -14.58 42.51
N LEU A 16 40.92 -15.42 41.55
CA LEU A 16 41.79 -16.10 40.61
C LEU A 16 42.51 -15.06 39.70
N LEU A 17 41.79 -14.04 39.23
CA LEU A 17 42.32 -12.98 38.41
C LEU A 17 43.33 -12.15 39.16
N VAL A 18 43.05 -11.73 40.40
CA VAL A 18 43.99 -11.00 41.26
C VAL A 18 45.25 -11.83 41.53
N SER A 19 45.08 -13.13 41.85
CA SER A 19 46.23 -14.02 42.09
C SER A 19 47.13 -14.18 40.89
N LEU A 20 46.57 -14.25 39.67
CA LEU A 20 47.34 -14.33 38.41
C LEU A 20 48.05 -13.03 38.10
N PHE A 21 47.41 -11.84 38.26
CA PHE A 21 47.99 -10.54 37.94
C PHE A 21 49.08 -10.11 38.95
N THR A 22 49.01 -10.61 40.20
CA THR A 22 50.01 -10.30 41.24
C THR A 22 51.00 -11.43 41.43
N TYR A 23 51.11 -12.36 40.48
CA TYR A 23 52.08 -13.45 40.52
C TYR A 23 53.52 -12.89 40.56
N SER A 24 54.32 -13.41 41.47
CA SER A 24 55.76 -13.15 41.54
C SER A 24 56.52 -14.47 41.56
N PRO A 25 57.61 -14.63 40.75
CA PRO A 25 58.44 -15.84 40.80
C PRO A 25 59.20 -16.01 42.12
N ASP A 26 59.29 -14.97 42.95
CA ASP A 26 60.02 -15.00 44.24
C ASP A 26 59.17 -15.56 45.38
N ASP A 27 57.83 -15.69 45.15
CA ASP A 27 56.94 -16.23 46.17
C ASP A 27 57.08 -17.77 46.30
N PRO A 28 57.03 -18.34 47.52
CA PRO A 28 57.06 -19.77 47.72
C PRO A 28 55.80 -20.41 47.12
N SER A 29 56.00 -21.26 46.12
CA SER A 29 54.95 -21.83 45.30
C SER A 29 55.24 -23.29 44.93
N TRP A 30 54.42 -23.89 44.01
CA TRP A 30 54.57 -25.28 43.62
C TRP A 30 55.87 -25.56 42.84
N SER A 31 56.29 -24.68 41.96
CA SER A 31 57.45 -24.87 41.10
C SER A 31 58.72 -24.23 41.68
N GLN A 32 58.61 -23.40 42.72
CA GLN A 32 59.71 -22.65 43.30
C GLN A 32 59.71 -22.73 44.84
N SER A 33 60.82 -23.13 45.41
CA SER A 33 61.04 -23.11 46.85
C SER A 33 61.58 -21.76 47.28
N GLY A 34 60.69 -20.75 47.43
CA GLY A 34 61.07 -19.43 47.98
C GLY A 34 61.49 -19.49 49.41
N SER A 35 62.25 -18.48 49.90
CA SER A 35 62.63 -18.44 51.31
C SER A 35 61.45 -18.18 52.21
N VAL A 36 61.27 -19.01 53.25
CA VAL A 36 60.08 -19.00 54.17
C VAL A 36 59.98 -17.67 54.94
N THR A 37 60.97 -16.79 54.87
CA THR A 37 61.09 -15.53 55.62
C THR A 37 60.85 -14.28 54.80
N ALA A 38 60.59 -14.39 53.46
CA ALA A 38 60.32 -13.22 52.58
C ALA A 38 58.83 -12.80 52.62
N PRO A 39 58.48 -11.51 52.54
CA PRO A 39 57.11 -11.08 52.44
C PRO A 39 56.51 -11.57 51.13
N LEU A 40 55.28 -12.15 51.18
CA LEU A 40 54.54 -12.61 50.04
C LEU A 40 54.12 -11.40 49.19
N HIS A 41 54.42 -11.43 47.90
CA HIS A 41 54.09 -10.36 46.94
C HIS A 41 52.71 -10.60 46.33
N ASN A 42 52.23 -11.87 46.26
CA ASN A 42 50.93 -12.19 45.69
C ASN A 42 49.78 -11.71 46.60
N ALA A 43 48.88 -10.86 46.04
CA ALA A 43 47.76 -10.31 46.79
C ALA A 43 46.71 -11.39 47.21
N GLY A 44 46.70 -12.56 46.55
CA GLY A 44 45.94 -13.72 46.96
C GLY A 44 46.55 -14.54 48.10
N GLY A 45 47.63 -14.11 48.69
CA GLY A 45 48.35 -14.81 49.72
C GLY A 45 49.03 -16.10 49.23
N GLN A 46 49.43 -16.98 50.15
CA GLN A 46 50.13 -18.22 49.81
C GLN A 46 49.31 -19.17 48.91
N VAL A 47 48.00 -19.25 49.11
CA VAL A 47 47.10 -20.07 48.26
C VAL A 47 47.02 -19.47 46.85
N GLY A 48 46.93 -18.11 46.72
CA GLY A 48 46.89 -17.44 45.45
C GLY A 48 48.20 -17.60 44.67
N ALA A 49 49.37 -17.46 45.33
CA ALA A 49 50.65 -17.70 44.70
C ALA A 49 50.79 -19.13 44.16
N TRP A 50 50.34 -20.12 44.96
CA TRP A 50 50.37 -21.54 44.56
C TRP A 50 49.47 -21.87 43.38
N ILE A 51 48.23 -21.38 43.40
CA ILE A 51 47.29 -21.56 42.27
C ILE A 51 47.80 -20.85 40.99
N ALA A 52 48.27 -19.62 41.12
CA ALA A 52 48.82 -18.87 39.99
C ALA A 52 50.01 -19.57 39.36
N ASP A 53 50.93 -20.06 40.18
CA ASP A 53 52.12 -20.77 39.72
C ASP A 53 51.75 -22.08 38.98
N VAL A 54 50.87 -22.88 39.50
CA VAL A 54 50.42 -24.14 38.86
C VAL A 54 49.77 -23.84 37.51
N LEU A 55 48.89 -22.82 37.42
CA LEU A 55 48.24 -22.47 36.18
C LEU A 55 49.19 -21.90 35.15
N LEU A 56 50.08 -21.00 35.54
CA LEU A 56 51.09 -20.42 34.66
C LEU A 56 52.11 -21.47 34.20
N TYR A 57 52.51 -22.39 35.08
CA TYR A 57 53.38 -23.49 34.72
C TYR A 57 52.76 -24.45 33.71
N LEU A 58 51.45 -24.75 33.84
CA LEU A 58 50.76 -25.62 32.91
C LEU A 58 50.41 -24.97 31.58
N THR A 59 49.91 -23.73 31.59
CA THR A 59 49.32 -23.08 30.38
C THR A 59 50.00 -21.79 29.94
N GLY A 60 50.99 -21.30 30.70
CA GLY A 60 51.68 -20.05 30.39
C GLY A 60 50.74 -18.83 30.41
N TYR A 61 50.93 -17.90 29.50
CA TYR A 61 50.07 -16.69 29.38
C TYR A 61 48.58 -16.99 29.16
N VAL A 62 48.21 -18.20 28.70
CA VAL A 62 46.80 -18.61 28.54
C VAL A 62 46.12 -18.70 29.90
N ALA A 63 46.85 -18.88 31.01
CA ALA A 63 46.31 -18.85 32.37
C ALA A 63 45.46 -17.59 32.64
N PHE A 64 45.83 -16.43 32.10
CA PHE A 64 45.09 -15.17 32.28
C PHE A 64 43.71 -15.17 31.57
N LEU A 65 43.49 -16.07 30.62
CA LEU A 65 42.19 -16.23 29.95
C LEU A 65 41.29 -17.18 30.74
N LEU A 66 41.80 -18.01 31.66
CA LEU A 66 41.04 -18.98 32.41
C LEU A 66 39.87 -18.35 33.22
N PRO A 67 40.07 -17.25 33.97
CA PRO A 67 38.96 -16.61 34.69
C PRO A 67 37.82 -16.17 33.75
N LEU A 68 38.17 -15.64 32.56
CA LEU A 68 37.15 -15.23 31.53
C LEU A 68 36.42 -16.45 30.95
N VAL A 69 37.14 -17.51 30.64
CA VAL A 69 36.54 -18.76 30.12
C VAL A 69 35.64 -19.40 31.15
N LEU A 70 36.05 -19.48 32.42
CA LEU A 70 35.24 -19.99 33.51
C LEU A 70 34.01 -19.11 33.78
N GLY A 71 34.18 -17.79 33.68
CA GLY A 71 33.04 -16.82 33.75
C GLY A 71 32.03 -17.03 32.64
N LEU A 72 32.52 -17.20 31.41
CA LEU A 72 31.64 -17.52 30.25
C LEU A 72 30.91 -18.84 30.42
N LEU A 73 31.56 -19.88 30.86
CA LEU A 73 30.97 -21.18 31.17
C LEU A 73 29.90 -21.05 32.24
N ALA A 74 30.17 -20.36 33.33
CA ALA A 74 29.23 -20.08 34.38
C ALA A 74 28.01 -19.31 33.89
N TRP A 75 28.25 -18.29 33.04
CA TRP A 75 27.18 -17.51 32.40
C TRP A 75 26.29 -18.39 31.52
N ILE A 76 26.86 -19.20 30.64
CA ILE A 76 26.13 -20.14 29.78
C ILE A 76 25.34 -21.17 30.61
N ALA A 77 25.93 -21.68 31.69
CA ALA A 77 25.27 -22.63 32.56
C ALA A 77 24.09 -22.05 33.36
N LEU A 78 24.19 -20.78 33.76
CA LEU A 78 23.18 -20.12 34.61
C LEU A 78 22.06 -19.45 33.82
N PHE A 79 22.36 -18.85 32.67
CA PHE A 79 21.41 -18.03 31.91
C PHE A 79 20.91 -18.72 30.65
N GLY A 80 21.57 -19.74 30.14
CA GLY A 80 21.30 -20.32 28.85
C GLY A 80 21.57 -19.26 27.75
N MET A 81 21.96 -19.66 26.58
CA MET A 81 21.79 -18.78 25.40
C MET A 81 20.42 -19.11 24.84
N ASP A 82 19.40 -18.31 25.19
CA ASP A 82 18.13 -18.34 24.50
C ASP A 82 18.41 -17.96 23.04
N SER A 83 18.33 -18.96 22.18
CA SER A 83 18.49 -18.80 20.73
C SER A 83 17.17 -18.29 20.14
N ASP A 84 16.90 -17.01 20.32
CA ASP A 84 15.91 -16.32 19.49
C ASP A 84 16.58 -15.90 18.18
N GLY A 85 16.40 -16.71 17.16
CA GLY A 85 16.12 -16.21 15.80
C GLY A 85 17.25 -15.71 14.92
N ASP A 86 18.53 -16.14 15.03
CA ASP A 86 19.52 -15.84 13.98
C ASP A 86 20.50 -17.01 13.80
N GLY A 87 20.14 -17.96 12.94
CA GLY A 87 21.08 -18.83 12.20
C GLY A 87 22.23 -19.55 12.95
N GLN A 88 22.26 -19.55 14.27
CA GLN A 88 23.27 -20.24 15.06
C GLN A 88 22.90 -21.70 15.26
N ALA A 89 23.76 -22.60 14.83
CA ALA A 89 23.60 -24.02 15.09
C ALA A 89 23.59 -24.28 16.59
N ASP A 90 22.56 -24.93 17.11
CA ASP A 90 22.48 -25.36 18.51
C ASP A 90 23.47 -26.51 18.73
N LEU A 91 24.68 -26.14 19.11
CA LEU A 91 25.75 -27.07 19.45
C LEU A 91 25.51 -27.53 20.89
N GLY A 92 25.27 -28.82 21.08
CA GLY A 92 25.07 -29.40 22.40
C GLY A 92 26.22 -29.09 23.36
N PRO A 93 25.98 -29.11 24.71
CA PRO A 93 26.97 -28.69 25.73
C PRO A 93 28.31 -29.45 25.67
N ALA A 94 28.30 -30.67 25.20
CA ALA A 94 29.50 -31.49 25.02
C ALA A 94 30.41 -30.93 23.92
N LEU A 95 29.87 -30.48 22.76
CA LEU A 95 30.63 -29.89 21.68
C LEU A 95 31.18 -28.50 22.04
N ARG A 96 30.48 -27.73 22.86
CA ARG A 96 30.97 -26.46 23.38
C ARG A 96 32.15 -26.65 24.32
N LEU A 97 32.08 -27.69 25.20
CA LEU A 97 33.20 -28.02 26.06
C LEU A 97 34.43 -28.43 25.26
N VAL A 98 34.26 -29.28 24.23
CA VAL A 98 35.35 -29.66 23.30
C VAL A 98 35.96 -28.42 22.64
N GLY A 99 35.11 -27.47 22.21
CA GLY A 99 35.57 -26.18 21.64
C GLY A 99 36.44 -25.37 22.62
N ILE A 100 36.01 -25.25 23.88
CA ILE A 100 36.76 -24.56 24.94
C ILE A 100 38.09 -25.20 25.23
N VAL A 101 38.14 -26.52 25.42
CA VAL A 101 39.39 -27.26 25.63
C VAL A 101 40.32 -27.14 24.43
N GLY A 102 39.78 -27.29 23.20
CA GLY A 102 40.52 -27.12 21.98
C GLY A 102 41.14 -25.70 21.83
N PHE A 103 40.37 -24.65 22.22
CA PHE A 103 40.83 -23.27 22.23
C PHE A 103 42.01 -23.08 23.21
N LEU A 104 41.92 -23.61 24.44
CA LEU A 104 42.98 -23.49 25.42
C LEU A 104 44.25 -24.22 24.93
N VAL A 105 44.13 -25.44 24.43
CA VAL A 105 45.26 -26.23 23.93
C VAL A 105 45.91 -25.60 22.72
N SER A 106 45.10 -25.14 21.73
CA SER A 106 45.65 -24.48 20.54
C SER A 106 46.32 -23.14 20.84
N SER A 107 45.75 -22.37 21.78
CA SER A 107 46.31 -21.09 22.22
C SER A 107 47.65 -21.27 22.96
N THR A 108 47.79 -22.27 23.86
CA THR A 108 49.08 -22.56 24.56
C THR A 108 50.16 -22.92 23.54
N GLY A 109 49.83 -23.81 22.56
CA GLY A 109 50.76 -24.21 21.51
C GLY A 109 51.17 -23.02 20.61
N PHE A 110 50.24 -22.18 20.24
CA PHE A 110 50.48 -21.01 19.38
C PHE A 110 51.39 -19.96 20.08
N LEU A 111 51.10 -19.67 21.37
CA LEU A 111 51.95 -18.76 22.16
C LEU A 111 53.38 -19.29 22.36
N HIS A 112 53.51 -20.61 22.58
CA HIS A 112 54.81 -21.22 22.70
C HIS A 112 55.67 -21.09 21.43
N LEU A 113 55.06 -21.29 20.24
CA LEU A 113 55.75 -21.15 18.96
C LEU A 113 56.09 -19.71 18.58
N ARG A 114 55.32 -18.73 19.04
CA ARG A 114 55.47 -17.32 18.67
C ARG A 114 56.34 -16.50 19.64
N LEU A 115 56.14 -16.70 20.97
CA LEU A 115 56.80 -15.91 22.02
C LEU A 115 58.02 -16.62 22.63
N GLY A 116 58.19 -17.92 22.37
CA GLY A 116 59.35 -18.68 22.83
C GLY A 116 59.45 -18.76 24.35
N VAL A 117 60.65 -18.65 24.87
CA VAL A 117 60.92 -18.71 26.31
C VAL A 117 60.63 -17.35 26.92
N ALA A 118 59.62 -17.25 27.79
CA ALA A 118 59.37 -16.06 28.59
C ALA A 118 60.26 -16.14 29.86
N GLU A 119 61.08 -15.11 30.10
CA GLU A 119 61.99 -15.05 31.23
C GLU A 119 61.29 -15.11 32.60
N ASN A 120 60.02 -14.76 32.64
CA ASN A 120 59.22 -14.69 33.89
C ASN A 120 58.51 -15.97 34.28
N PHE A 121 58.50 -17.04 33.44
CA PHE A 121 57.78 -18.29 33.73
C PHE A 121 58.66 -19.50 33.56
N SER A 122 58.64 -20.39 34.57
CA SER A 122 59.50 -21.58 34.65
C SER A 122 59.35 -22.55 33.45
N ALA A 123 58.15 -22.57 32.80
CA ALA A 123 57.83 -23.46 31.67
C ALA A 123 57.63 -22.73 30.33
N GLY A 124 58.04 -21.41 30.21
CA GLY A 124 57.90 -20.62 28.99
C GLY A 124 56.51 -20.08 28.74
N SER A 125 56.36 -19.32 27.63
CA SER A 125 55.14 -18.55 27.28
C SER A 125 53.87 -19.34 27.13
N GLY A 126 53.94 -20.62 26.75
CA GLY A 126 52.78 -21.51 26.59
C GLY A 126 52.64 -22.57 27.69
N GLY A 127 53.51 -22.52 28.72
CA GLY A 127 53.59 -23.54 29.75
C GLY A 127 53.97 -24.95 29.22
N ILE A 128 53.89 -25.97 30.05
CA ILE A 128 54.22 -27.37 29.66
C ILE A 128 53.31 -27.82 28.51
N LEU A 129 52.00 -27.50 28.57
CA LEU A 129 51.04 -27.90 27.52
C LEU A 129 51.44 -27.28 26.18
N GLY A 130 51.75 -26.00 26.18
CA GLY A 130 52.20 -25.29 24.96
C GLY A 130 53.51 -25.84 24.41
N GLN A 131 54.45 -26.20 25.29
CA GLN A 131 55.71 -26.83 24.90
C GLN A 131 55.48 -28.20 24.26
N LEU A 132 54.60 -29.04 24.83
CA LEU A 132 54.27 -30.37 24.30
C LEU A 132 53.61 -30.25 22.92
N VAL A 133 52.56 -29.45 22.81
CA VAL A 133 51.78 -29.29 21.60
C VAL A 133 52.57 -28.57 20.52
N GLY A 134 53.25 -27.45 20.88
CA GLY A 134 54.05 -26.67 20.00
C GLY A 134 55.22 -27.44 19.42
N LYS A 135 56.03 -28.14 20.25
CA LYS A 135 57.15 -28.95 19.77
C LYS A 135 56.71 -30.10 18.87
N SER A 136 55.58 -30.80 19.22
CA SER A 136 55.10 -31.89 18.41
C SER A 136 54.65 -31.41 17.02
N LEU A 137 53.94 -30.29 16.94
CA LEU A 137 53.54 -29.72 15.66
C LEU A 137 54.69 -29.08 14.86
N TYR A 138 55.63 -28.48 15.57
CA TYR A 138 56.83 -27.94 14.94
C TYR A 138 57.70 -29.03 14.28
N SER A 139 57.88 -30.18 14.99
CA SER A 139 58.64 -31.31 14.43
C SER A 139 57.95 -31.99 13.24
N GLY A 140 56.61 -31.99 13.20
CA GLY A 140 55.86 -32.62 12.13
C GLY A 140 55.60 -31.72 10.90
N PHE A 141 55.27 -30.42 11.13
CA PHE A 141 54.76 -29.51 10.10
C PHE A 141 55.66 -28.28 9.90
N GLY A 142 56.78 -28.14 10.63
CA GLY A 142 57.67 -27.02 10.59
C GLY A 142 57.04 -25.71 11.17
N PRO A 143 57.80 -24.59 11.14
CA PRO A 143 57.35 -23.35 11.82
C PRO A 143 56.13 -22.71 11.16
N VAL A 144 55.99 -22.79 9.83
CA VAL A 144 54.83 -22.19 9.13
C VAL A 144 53.59 -23.10 9.26
N GLY A 145 53.77 -24.40 8.99
CA GLY A 145 52.68 -25.38 9.03
C GLY A 145 52.13 -25.53 10.45
N GLY A 146 52.97 -25.63 11.48
CA GLY A 146 52.53 -25.69 12.87
C GLY A 146 51.68 -24.49 13.31
N ASN A 147 52.13 -23.27 12.95
CA ASN A 147 51.37 -22.05 13.27
C ASN A 147 50.02 -21.99 12.53
N LEU A 148 49.94 -22.34 11.23
CA LEU A 148 48.70 -22.36 10.48
C LEU A 148 47.73 -23.39 11.03
N PHE A 149 48.23 -24.58 11.40
CA PHE A 149 47.42 -25.63 12.00
C PHE A 149 46.81 -25.21 13.35
N LEU A 150 47.62 -24.60 14.21
CA LEU A 150 47.17 -24.11 15.52
C LEU A 150 46.18 -22.94 15.36
N LEU A 151 46.38 -22.05 14.39
CA LEU A 151 45.43 -20.98 14.10
C LEU A 151 44.10 -21.52 13.58
N ALA A 152 44.15 -22.47 12.66
CA ALA A 152 42.93 -23.11 12.14
C ALA A 152 42.16 -23.84 13.27
N LEU A 153 42.91 -24.59 14.11
CA LEU A 153 42.31 -25.27 15.26
C LEU A 153 41.68 -24.30 16.27
N MET A 154 42.35 -23.17 16.50
CA MET A 154 41.84 -22.11 17.36
C MET A 154 40.53 -21.49 16.81
N LEU A 155 40.46 -21.18 15.50
CA LEU A 155 39.24 -20.68 14.85
C LEU A 155 38.11 -21.67 14.91
N VAL A 156 38.35 -22.95 14.61
CA VAL A 156 37.36 -24.03 14.75
C VAL A 156 36.90 -24.16 16.18
N SER A 157 37.82 -24.12 17.13
CA SER A 157 37.52 -24.25 18.57
C SER A 157 36.64 -23.08 19.06
N VAL A 158 36.91 -21.84 18.61
CA VAL A 158 36.04 -20.68 18.90
C VAL A 158 34.67 -20.87 18.32
N THR A 159 34.54 -21.36 17.09
CA THR A 159 33.25 -21.65 16.46
C THR A 159 32.47 -22.71 17.26
N LEU A 160 33.13 -23.80 17.67
CA LEU A 160 32.52 -24.85 18.48
C LEU A 160 32.13 -24.37 19.90
N ALA A 161 32.92 -23.51 20.50
CA ALA A 161 32.66 -22.97 21.83
C ALA A 161 31.51 -21.98 21.88
N THR A 162 31.43 -21.09 20.86
CA THR A 162 30.52 -19.94 20.85
C THR A 162 29.37 -20.05 19.86
N GLY A 163 29.47 -20.95 18.86
CA GLY A 163 28.51 -21.03 17.76
C GLY A 163 28.60 -19.88 16.74
N ILE A 164 29.58 -19.01 16.85
CA ILE A 164 29.73 -17.82 15.98
C ILE A 164 30.13 -18.24 14.57
N SER A 165 29.42 -17.72 13.56
CA SER A 165 29.82 -17.81 12.15
C SER A 165 30.85 -16.74 11.82
N TRP A 166 32.04 -17.14 11.34
CA TRP A 166 33.09 -16.19 10.90
C TRP A 166 32.65 -15.31 9.75
N LEU A 167 31.75 -15.81 8.88
CA LEU A 167 31.18 -14.99 7.80
C LEU A 167 30.33 -13.84 8.36
N ALA A 168 29.52 -14.10 9.38
CA ALA A 168 28.73 -13.07 10.04
C ALA A 168 29.61 -12.04 10.78
N VAL A 169 30.73 -12.49 11.34
CA VAL A 169 31.73 -11.60 11.95
C VAL A 169 32.40 -10.73 10.91
N MET A 170 32.78 -11.29 9.76
CA MET A 170 33.38 -10.53 8.65
C MET A 170 32.39 -9.50 8.10
N ASP A 171 31.11 -9.83 7.96
CA ASP A 171 30.08 -8.91 7.54
C ASP A 171 29.87 -7.75 8.53
N ARG A 172 29.87 -8.03 9.84
CA ARG A 172 29.81 -7.00 10.87
C ARG A 172 31.05 -6.11 10.88
N ILE A 173 32.22 -6.71 10.75
CA ILE A 173 33.48 -5.93 10.65
C ILE A 173 33.47 -5.08 9.38
N GLY A 174 33.00 -5.62 8.25
CA GLY A 174 32.81 -4.88 7.01
C GLY A 174 31.88 -3.68 7.18
N GLN A 175 30.75 -3.87 7.86
CA GLN A 175 29.82 -2.78 8.20
C GLN A 175 30.46 -1.73 9.13
N TRP A 176 31.24 -2.14 10.12
CA TRP A 176 31.95 -1.25 11.01
C TRP A 176 33.05 -0.46 10.29
N VAL A 177 33.83 -1.09 9.42
CA VAL A 177 34.85 -0.43 8.60
C VAL A 177 34.21 0.56 7.63
N MET A 178 33.08 0.19 7.02
CA MET A 178 32.32 1.09 6.16
C MET A 178 31.69 2.26 6.95
N ALA A 179 31.29 2.04 8.19
CA ALA A 179 30.80 3.10 9.08
C ALA A 179 31.92 4.02 9.61
N LEU A 180 33.15 3.52 9.75
CA LEU A 180 34.32 4.30 10.17
C LEU A 180 34.90 5.18 9.05
N GLY A 181 34.64 4.84 7.77
CA GLY A 181 35.09 5.62 6.62
C GLY A 181 34.65 7.09 6.68
N PRO A 182 33.37 7.40 6.93
CA PRO A 182 32.91 8.78 7.12
C PRO A 182 33.44 9.43 8.41
N LEU A 183 33.75 8.67 9.46
CA LEU A 183 34.31 9.20 10.71
C LEU A 183 35.81 9.57 10.56
N ALA A 184 36.59 8.70 9.92
CA ALA A 184 37.99 8.95 9.59
C ALA A 184 38.14 10.10 8.61
N SER A 185 37.26 10.19 7.61
CA SER A 185 37.24 11.31 6.67
C SER A 185 36.87 12.65 7.32
N ARG A 186 36.09 12.63 8.43
CA ARG A 186 35.79 13.82 9.24
C ARG A 186 37.05 14.26 10.07
N LEU A 187 37.75 13.32 10.71
CA LEU A 187 38.91 13.62 11.53
C LEU A 187 40.14 14.07 10.71
N PHE A 188 40.35 13.47 9.52
CA PHE A 188 41.44 13.92 8.61
C PHE A 188 41.11 15.21 7.86
N ARG A 189 39.82 15.53 7.68
CA ARG A 189 39.38 16.77 7.05
C ARG A 189 39.45 17.98 7.97
N ASP A 190 39.32 17.81 9.27
CA ASP A 190 39.30 18.92 10.22
C ASP A 190 40.74 19.46 10.54
N GLY A 191 41.75 18.61 10.45
CA GLY A 191 43.14 19.05 10.68
C GLY A 191 43.77 19.87 9.53
N SER A 192 43.36 19.62 8.27
CA SER A 192 43.87 20.39 7.12
C SER A 192 42.97 21.60 6.77
N LYS A 193 41.75 21.64 7.32
CA LYS A 193 40.77 22.69 7.05
C LYS A 193 40.99 23.98 7.82
N GLN A 194 41.61 23.94 9.01
CA GLN A 194 41.80 25.15 9.78
C GLN A 194 42.83 26.11 9.18
N ALA A 195 43.84 25.59 8.50
CA ALA A 195 44.84 26.46 7.84
C ALA A 195 44.36 26.99 6.48
N SER A 196 43.57 26.19 5.73
CA SER A 196 42.98 26.61 4.43
C SER A 196 41.70 27.42 4.60
N GLN A 197 40.96 27.25 5.68
CA GLN A 197 39.71 27.98 5.94
C GLN A 197 39.92 29.47 6.17
N TRP A 198 41.07 29.90 6.73
CA TRP A 198 41.36 31.31 6.90
C TRP A 198 41.66 32.02 5.57
N GLN A 199 42.33 31.36 4.64
CA GLN A 199 42.51 31.89 3.30
C GLN A 199 41.28 31.80 2.42
N GLN A 200 40.50 30.69 2.51
CA GLN A 200 39.27 30.52 1.79
C GLN A 200 38.12 31.41 2.31
N THR A 201 38.07 31.69 3.63
CA THR A 201 37.04 32.60 4.17
C THR A 201 37.26 34.03 3.74
N ARG A 202 38.51 34.42 3.50
CA ARG A 202 38.84 35.76 2.98
C ARG A 202 38.49 35.86 1.49
N ALA A 203 38.88 34.88 0.69
CA ALA A 203 38.54 34.78 -0.72
C ALA A 203 37.01 34.62 -0.93
N MET A 204 36.35 33.79 -0.09
CA MET A 204 34.88 33.65 -0.15
C MET A 204 34.12 34.89 0.35
N ARG A 205 34.74 35.74 1.19
CA ARG A 205 34.10 37.04 1.52
C ARG A 205 34.22 38.04 0.38
N GLU A 206 35.34 38.10 -0.28
CA GLU A 206 35.54 38.94 -1.47
C GLU A 206 34.69 38.44 -2.64
N GLU A 207 34.62 37.13 -2.87
CA GLU A 207 33.74 36.51 -3.86
C GLU A 207 32.27 36.68 -3.52
N ARG A 208 31.88 36.58 -2.24
CA ARG A 208 30.51 36.91 -1.79
C ARG A 208 30.15 38.39 -1.91
N GLU A 209 31.09 39.27 -1.75
CA GLU A 209 30.84 40.70 -1.99
C GLU A 209 30.77 41.04 -3.48
N GLU A 210 31.58 40.40 -4.33
CA GLU A 210 31.46 40.50 -5.78
C GLU A 210 30.18 39.87 -6.30
N VAL A 211 29.84 38.63 -5.82
CA VAL A 211 28.55 37.99 -6.15
C VAL A 211 27.39 38.82 -5.64
N ARG A 212 27.49 39.43 -4.44
CA ARG A 212 26.47 40.37 -3.96
C ARG A 212 26.33 41.63 -4.82
N LYS A 213 27.46 42.19 -5.32
CA LYS A 213 27.40 43.34 -6.23
C LYS A 213 26.85 42.97 -7.58
N VAL A 214 27.31 41.85 -8.16
CA VAL A 214 26.76 41.32 -9.41
C VAL A 214 25.29 40.92 -9.26
N ASP A 215 24.90 40.30 -8.14
CA ASP A 215 23.53 39.94 -7.84
C ASP A 215 22.65 41.20 -7.61
N SER A 216 23.19 42.26 -6.99
CA SER A 216 22.47 43.53 -6.82
C SER A 216 22.30 44.29 -8.15
N GLU A 217 23.27 44.19 -9.05
CA GLU A 217 23.18 44.76 -10.40
C GLU A 217 22.24 43.97 -11.32
N LEU A 218 22.27 42.62 -11.17
CA LEU A 218 21.30 41.74 -11.84
C LEU A 218 19.88 41.92 -11.28
N ARG A 219 19.74 42.21 -9.97
CA ARG A 219 18.46 42.57 -9.35
C ARG A 219 17.85 43.83 -9.91
N ALA A 220 18.66 44.81 -10.20
CA ALA A 220 18.20 46.07 -10.77
C ALA A 220 17.76 45.97 -12.26
N LYS A 221 18.21 44.91 -12.95
CA LYS A 221 17.92 44.66 -14.39
C LYS A 221 16.86 43.58 -14.62
N ARG A 222 16.45 42.80 -13.60
CA ARG A 222 15.43 41.76 -13.75
C ARG A 222 14.02 42.30 -13.55
N ALA A 223 13.11 41.89 -14.42
CA ALA A 223 11.68 42.06 -14.14
C ALA A 223 11.33 41.35 -12.83
N PRO A 224 10.56 41.96 -11.93
CA PRO A 224 10.13 41.31 -10.69
C PRO A 224 9.38 40.03 -11.01
N VAL A 225 9.63 38.96 -10.25
CA VAL A 225 8.84 37.74 -10.35
C VAL A 225 7.39 38.10 -10.17
N ARG A 226 6.52 37.71 -11.08
CA ARG A 226 5.09 37.94 -10.98
C ARG A 226 4.53 37.07 -9.85
N ILE A 227 4.45 37.62 -8.66
CA ILE A 227 3.77 36.99 -7.53
C ILE A 227 2.29 37.35 -7.65
N GLU A 228 1.48 36.40 -8.06
CA GLU A 228 0.04 36.61 -7.94
C GLU A 228 -0.31 36.54 -6.45
N PRO A 229 -0.95 37.57 -5.88
CA PRO A 229 -1.38 37.52 -4.49
C PRO A 229 -2.25 36.26 -4.32
N PRO A 230 -2.20 35.58 -3.13
CA PRO A 230 -3.07 34.47 -2.87
C PRO A 230 -4.51 34.98 -3.03
N SER A 231 -5.02 34.84 -4.23
CA SER A 231 -6.45 34.96 -4.45
C SER A 231 -7.05 33.68 -3.89
N ALA A 232 -7.16 33.63 -2.53
CA ALA A 232 -8.13 32.74 -1.96
C ALA A 232 -9.46 33.20 -2.55
N PRO A 233 -10.01 32.52 -3.56
CA PRO A 233 -11.33 32.86 -4.03
C PRO A 233 -12.19 32.71 -2.78
N VAL A 234 -12.83 33.81 -2.39
CA VAL A 234 -13.87 33.76 -1.36
C VAL A 234 -14.86 32.75 -1.92
N VAL A 235 -14.90 31.55 -1.34
CA VAL A 235 -15.86 30.52 -1.76
C VAL A 235 -17.23 31.14 -1.54
N GLU A 236 -17.90 31.50 -2.63
CA GLU A 236 -19.22 32.11 -2.55
C GLU A 236 -20.17 31.09 -1.93
N LYS A 237 -20.75 31.44 -0.79
CA LYS A 237 -21.74 30.61 -0.10
C LYS A 237 -22.98 30.43 -0.97
N SER A 238 -23.46 29.21 -1.06
CA SER A 238 -24.67 28.84 -1.80
C SER A 238 -25.93 29.47 -1.20
N GLU A 239 -26.99 29.54 -1.98
CA GLU A 239 -28.30 30.01 -1.51
C GLU A 239 -28.89 29.06 -0.45
N ARG A 240 -28.61 27.74 -0.56
CA ARG A 240 -28.94 26.75 0.46
C ARG A 240 -28.22 27.04 1.79
N ALA A 241 -26.91 27.30 1.76
CA ALA A 241 -26.14 27.63 2.95
C ALA A 241 -26.61 28.92 3.61
N LYS A 242 -27.04 29.92 2.84
CA LYS A 242 -27.61 31.16 3.37
C LYS A 242 -28.96 30.92 4.03
N ARG A 243 -29.85 30.09 3.44
CA ARG A 243 -31.16 29.74 4.01
C ARG A 243 -31.03 28.93 5.29
N GLU A 244 -30.16 27.94 5.32
CA GLU A 244 -29.95 27.12 6.53
C GLU A 244 -29.23 27.87 7.65
N THR A 245 -28.51 28.98 7.37
CA THR A 245 -27.94 29.87 8.42
C THR A 245 -28.99 30.76 9.08
N GLN A 246 -30.14 31.00 8.44
CA GLN A 246 -31.30 31.67 9.03
C GLN A 246 -32.09 30.61 9.83
N ILE A 247 -31.87 30.55 11.14
CA ILE A 247 -32.49 29.59 12.06
C ILE A 247 -34.01 29.62 11.87
N PRO A 248 -34.67 28.56 11.41
CA PRO A 248 -36.13 28.49 11.44
C PRO A 248 -36.57 28.32 12.90
N LEU A 249 -37.49 29.17 13.34
CA LEU A 249 -38.10 29.09 14.71
C LEU A 249 -38.84 27.76 14.94
N PHE A 250 -39.11 26.99 13.90
CA PHE A 250 -39.76 25.69 13.95
C PHE A 250 -38.98 24.67 13.14
N HIS A 251 -38.54 23.60 13.78
CA HIS A 251 -37.97 22.41 13.14
C HIS A 251 -39.11 21.57 12.48
N ALA A 252 -39.72 22.11 11.46
CA ALA A 252 -40.44 21.26 10.53
C ALA A 252 -39.39 20.71 9.55
N GLY A 253 -39.05 19.42 9.66
CA GLY A 253 -38.27 18.75 8.61
C GLY A 253 -38.95 19.10 7.28
N ASP A 254 -38.18 19.63 6.33
CA ASP A 254 -38.72 20.09 5.03
C ASP A 254 -39.20 18.93 4.13
N GLY A 255 -39.26 17.68 4.64
CA GLY A 255 -39.70 16.49 3.96
C GLY A 255 -38.80 16.08 2.75
N SER A 256 -37.66 16.77 2.55
CA SER A 256 -36.76 16.52 1.42
C SER A 256 -35.98 15.22 1.55
N GLY A 257 -35.82 14.69 2.77
CA GLY A 257 -34.99 13.52 3.06
C GLY A 257 -33.50 13.77 2.89
N ILE A 258 -33.08 15.03 2.77
CA ILE A 258 -31.69 15.46 2.62
C ILE A 258 -31.19 16.00 3.96
N PRO A 259 -30.02 15.58 4.49
CA PRO A 259 -29.51 16.02 5.78
C PRO A 259 -29.13 17.50 5.76
N PRO A 260 -29.33 18.23 6.88
CA PRO A 260 -28.97 19.64 6.99
C PRO A 260 -27.44 19.84 7.07
N LEU A 261 -26.93 20.93 6.50
CA LEU A 261 -25.50 21.26 6.51
C LEU A 261 -24.94 21.53 7.91
N ALA A 262 -25.82 21.78 8.88
CA ALA A 262 -25.43 22.01 10.28
C ALA A 262 -24.89 20.76 10.99
N LEU A 263 -25.07 19.57 10.42
CA LEU A 263 -24.49 18.32 10.96
C LEU A 263 -22.98 18.23 10.73
N LEU A 264 -22.43 19.03 9.82
CA LEU A 264 -21.00 19.10 9.53
C LEU A 264 -20.36 20.27 10.27
N ASP A 265 -19.15 20.05 10.73
CA ASP A 265 -18.37 21.04 11.49
C ASP A 265 -18.02 22.27 10.61
N ASP A 266 -17.99 23.44 11.24
CA ASP A 266 -17.56 24.66 10.57
C ASP A 266 -16.04 24.64 10.33
N PRO A 267 -15.57 25.14 9.17
CA PRO A 267 -14.16 25.22 8.88
C PRO A 267 -13.43 26.06 9.93
N LYS A 268 -12.39 25.49 10.54
CA LYS A 268 -11.56 26.21 11.50
C LYS A 268 -10.68 27.24 10.79
N PRO A 269 -10.45 28.45 11.37
CA PRO A 269 -9.50 29.40 10.83
C PRO A 269 -8.12 28.76 10.70
N GLN A 270 -7.51 28.86 9.55
CA GLN A 270 -6.21 28.24 9.27
C GLN A 270 -5.16 29.31 8.98
N PRO A 271 -3.87 29.07 9.31
CA PRO A 271 -2.81 30.00 9.00
C PRO A 271 -2.68 30.14 7.47
N LYS A 272 -2.52 31.37 7.02
CA LYS A 272 -2.29 31.66 5.60
C LYS A 272 -0.94 31.09 5.17
N GLY A 273 -0.85 30.67 3.89
CA GLY A 273 0.37 30.18 3.28
C GLY A 273 1.55 31.18 3.28
N TYR A 274 2.51 30.99 2.41
CA TYR A 274 3.71 31.83 2.36
C TYR A 274 3.41 33.31 2.11
N ASP A 275 4.15 34.19 2.78
CA ASP A 275 4.17 35.62 2.49
C ASP A 275 5.01 35.92 1.22
N GLU A 276 4.85 37.11 0.64
CA GLU A 276 5.48 37.51 -0.60
C GLU A 276 7.02 37.43 -0.54
N GLN A 277 7.62 37.81 0.59
CA GLN A 277 9.07 37.76 0.78
C GLN A 277 9.60 36.32 0.81
N THR A 278 8.86 35.42 1.41
CA THR A 278 9.20 34.00 1.44
C THR A 278 9.09 33.40 0.03
N LEU A 279 8.06 33.76 -0.74
CA LEU A 279 7.90 33.31 -2.13
C LEU A 279 9.04 33.77 -3.02
N GLU A 280 9.49 35.03 -2.86
CA GLU A 280 10.63 35.55 -3.61
C GLU A 280 11.91 34.82 -3.22
N THR A 281 12.11 34.56 -1.94
CA THR A 281 13.29 33.82 -1.43
C THR A 281 13.31 32.38 -1.96
N LEU A 282 12.17 31.69 -1.95
CA LEU A 282 12.04 30.33 -2.50
C LEU A 282 12.30 30.31 -4.00
N SER A 283 11.78 31.30 -4.74
CA SER A 283 12.04 31.43 -6.18
C SER A 283 13.51 31.47 -6.51
N ARG A 284 14.29 32.26 -5.74
CA ARG A 284 15.75 32.33 -5.89
C ARG A 284 16.46 31.04 -5.48
N GLN A 285 15.98 30.39 -4.41
CA GLN A 285 16.54 29.12 -3.98
C GLN A 285 16.35 28.04 -5.05
N ILE A 286 15.19 28.01 -5.72
CA ILE A 286 14.92 27.10 -6.83
C ILE A 286 15.91 27.34 -7.98
N GLU A 287 16.05 28.57 -8.44
CA GLU A 287 17.00 28.92 -9.50
C GLU A 287 18.44 28.52 -9.14
N PHE A 288 18.85 28.83 -7.91
CA PHE A 288 20.20 28.51 -7.43
C PHE A 288 20.42 26.99 -7.36
N LYS A 289 19.43 26.24 -6.86
CA LYS A 289 19.52 24.77 -6.78
C LYS A 289 19.55 24.12 -8.16
N LEU A 290 18.78 24.57 -9.11
CA LEU A 290 18.83 24.07 -10.49
C LEU A 290 20.17 24.40 -11.16
N LYS A 291 20.75 25.55 -10.86
CA LYS A 291 22.09 25.93 -11.35
C LYS A 291 23.19 25.03 -10.78
N ASP A 292 23.07 24.54 -9.53
CA ASP A 292 23.99 23.55 -8.96
C ASP A 292 24.06 22.27 -9.82
N PHE A 293 22.96 21.92 -10.51
CA PHE A 293 22.87 20.80 -11.46
C PHE A 293 23.18 21.20 -12.92
N ARG A 294 23.74 22.40 -13.15
CA ARG A 294 24.03 22.96 -14.47
C ARG A 294 22.80 23.18 -15.34
N ILE A 295 21.66 23.42 -14.71
CA ILE A 295 20.41 23.76 -15.40
C ILE A 295 20.13 25.23 -15.16
N GLU A 296 20.24 26.03 -16.21
CA GLU A 296 19.89 27.45 -16.16
C GLU A 296 18.37 27.59 -16.37
N THR A 297 17.73 28.25 -15.41
CA THR A 297 16.28 28.48 -15.41
C THR A 297 15.97 29.79 -14.74
N GLN A 298 14.82 30.37 -15.08
CA GLN A 298 14.28 31.56 -14.45
C GLN A 298 12.89 31.26 -13.90
N VAL A 299 12.59 31.68 -12.66
CA VAL A 299 11.24 31.63 -12.10
C VAL A 299 10.49 32.86 -12.60
N VAL A 300 9.46 32.65 -13.42
CA VAL A 300 8.66 33.72 -14.02
C VAL A 300 7.40 34.02 -13.22
N GLY A 301 6.93 33.08 -12.40
CA GLY A 301 5.74 33.29 -11.57
C GLY A 301 5.69 32.35 -10.36
N ALA A 302 5.07 32.82 -9.29
CA ALA A 302 4.76 32.02 -8.09
C ALA A 302 3.26 32.12 -7.78
N TYR A 303 2.60 30.98 -7.65
CA TYR A 303 1.16 30.85 -7.45
C TYR A 303 0.91 30.09 -6.14
N PRO A 304 0.75 30.82 -5.03
CA PRO A 304 0.48 30.18 -3.75
C PRO A 304 -0.94 29.60 -3.70
N GLY A 305 -1.06 28.36 -3.29
CA GLY A 305 -2.32 27.67 -3.03
C GLY A 305 -2.47 27.26 -1.55
N PRO A 306 -3.57 26.59 -1.20
CA PRO A 306 -3.85 26.21 0.20
C PRO A 306 -2.90 25.14 0.74
N VAL A 307 -2.44 24.22 -0.08
CA VAL A 307 -1.62 23.07 0.32
C VAL A 307 -0.24 23.11 -0.32
N ILE A 308 -0.16 23.55 -1.55
CA ILE A 308 1.08 23.66 -2.33
C ILE A 308 1.21 25.04 -2.95
N THR A 309 2.45 25.44 -3.26
CA THR A 309 2.75 26.60 -4.10
C THR A 309 3.33 26.09 -5.42
N ARG A 310 2.79 26.58 -6.55
CA ARG A 310 3.30 26.30 -7.87
C ARG A 310 4.19 27.42 -8.34
N PHE A 311 5.46 27.11 -8.61
CA PHE A 311 6.41 28.00 -9.27
C PHE A 311 6.46 27.67 -10.76
N GLU A 312 6.30 28.66 -11.60
CA GLU A 312 6.46 28.54 -13.05
C GLU A 312 7.89 28.89 -13.40
N ILE A 313 8.60 27.96 -13.99
CA ILE A 313 10.00 28.12 -14.38
C ILE A 313 10.15 28.06 -15.89
N GLU A 314 10.91 29.00 -16.44
CA GLU A 314 11.30 29.01 -17.84
C GLU A 314 12.72 28.47 -17.97
N PRO A 315 12.91 27.28 -18.59
CA PRO A 315 14.24 26.72 -18.82
C PRO A 315 14.96 27.46 -19.93
N ALA A 316 16.30 27.59 -19.82
CA ALA A 316 17.12 28.15 -20.89
C ALA A 316 17.01 27.34 -22.20
N PRO A 317 17.21 27.93 -23.36
CA PRO A 317 17.19 27.22 -24.64
C PRO A 317 18.12 26.01 -24.64
N GLY A 318 17.60 24.84 -25.04
CA GLY A 318 18.34 23.59 -25.08
C GLY A 318 18.19 22.70 -23.84
N VAL A 319 17.60 23.16 -22.75
CA VAL A 319 17.31 22.37 -21.56
C VAL A 319 16.06 21.50 -21.81
N LYS A 320 16.19 20.19 -21.66
CA LYS A 320 15.07 19.26 -21.79
C LYS A 320 14.28 19.18 -20.49
N VAL A 321 12.96 19.16 -20.56
CA VAL A 321 12.06 19.00 -19.41
C VAL A 321 12.42 17.74 -18.59
N SER A 322 12.75 16.64 -19.26
CA SER A 322 13.13 15.38 -18.61
C SER A 322 14.36 15.50 -17.71
N GLN A 323 15.27 16.45 -17.96
CA GLN A 323 16.42 16.70 -17.09
C GLN A 323 15.97 17.26 -15.74
N ILE A 324 14.97 18.15 -15.75
CA ILE A 324 14.40 18.74 -14.53
C ILE A 324 13.54 17.70 -13.80
N SER A 325 12.69 16.96 -14.54
CA SER A 325 11.80 15.95 -13.97
C SER A 325 12.55 14.77 -13.33
N SER A 326 13.81 14.50 -13.75
CA SER A 326 14.64 13.46 -13.14
C SER A 326 15.26 13.89 -11.80
N LEU A 327 15.29 15.18 -11.50
CA LEU A 327 15.88 15.76 -10.30
C LEU A 327 14.87 16.05 -9.18
N ASP A 328 13.64 15.54 -9.28
CA ASP A 328 12.54 15.77 -8.34
C ASP A 328 12.97 15.57 -6.86
N LYS A 329 13.67 14.48 -6.57
CA LYS A 329 14.18 14.13 -5.24
C LYS A 329 15.35 15.01 -4.78
N ASP A 330 16.23 15.38 -5.70
CA ASP A 330 17.38 16.22 -5.40
C ASP A 330 16.97 17.66 -5.14
N ILE A 331 16.00 18.15 -5.89
CA ILE A 331 15.38 19.47 -5.67
C ILE A 331 14.64 19.46 -4.32
N ALA A 332 13.87 18.44 -4.02
CA ALA A 332 13.17 18.32 -2.74
C ALA A 332 14.15 18.34 -1.56
N ARG A 333 15.25 17.58 -1.65
CA ARG A 333 16.32 17.57 -0.65
C ARG A 333 16.98 18.95 -0.54
N GLY A 334 17.26 19.59 -1.67
CA GLY A 334 17.91 20.91 -1.72
C GLY A 334 17.06 22.03 -1.11
N LEU A 335 15.75 21.92 -1.19
CA LEU A 335 14.77 22.85 -0.62
C LEU A 335 14.29 22.43 0.77
N SER A 336 14.74 21.26 1.30
CA SER A 336 14.33 20.71 2.61
C SER A 336 12.83 20.47 2.71
N VAL A 337 12.17 20.05 1.61
CA VAL A 337 10.75 19.70 1.55
C VAL A 337 10.55 18.19 1.36
N LYS A 338 9.37 17.68 1.73
CA LYS A 338 9.05 16.25 1.68
C LYS A 338 9.12 15.66 0.27
N SER A 339 8.57 16.38 -0.70
CA SER A 339 8.56 16.00 -2.11
C SER A 339 8.36 17.25 -2.99
N VAL A 340 8.78 17.17 -4.23
CA VAL A 340 8.55 18.18 -5.26
C VAL A 340 7.96 17.46 -6.46
N ARG A 341 6.92 18.05 -7.06
CA ARG A 341 6.33 17.52 -8.29
C ARG A 341 6.65 18.46 -9.44
N VAL A 342 7.21 17.92 -10.50
CA VAL A 342 7.44 18.62 -11.76
C VAL A 342 6.25 18.39 -12.69
N VAL A 343 5.64 19.46 -13.17
CA VAL A 343 4.55 19.44 -14.16
C VAL A 343 5.12 19.88 -15.48
N ASP A 344 5.28 18.94 -16.40
CA ASP A 344 6.01 19.12 -17.63
C ASP A 344 5.32 20.09 -18.60
N VAL A 345 3.99 20.15 -18.57
CA VAL A 345 3.18 20.98 -19.47
C VAL A 345 2.10 21.71 -18.70
N ILE A 346 2.08 23.02 -18.83
CA ILE A 346 0.98 23.87 -18.36
C ILE A 346 0.23 24.36 -19.61
N PRO A 347 -1.08 24.04 -19.75
CA PRO A 347 -1.83 24.44 -20.93
C PRO A 347 -1.78 25.95 -21.19
N GLY A 348 -1.42 26.32 -22.42
CA GLY A 348 -1.34 27.75 -22.84
C GLY A 348 -0.07 28.48 -22.39
N LYS A 349 0.91 27.82 -21.79
CA LYS A 349 2.18 28.42 -21.36
C LYS A 349 3.37 27.57 -21.80
N SER A 350 4.49 28.23 -22.11
CA SER A 350 5.77 27.57 -22.45
C SER A 350 6.70 27.38 -21.24
N VAL A 351 6.13 27.18 -20.07
CA VAL A 351 6.85 27.06 -18.79
C VAL A 351 6.60 25.70 -18.15
N ILE A 352 7.48 25.31 -17.24
CA ILE A 352 7.38 24.09 -16.43
C ILE A 352 6.85 24.49 -15.05
N GLY A 353 5.91 23.73 -14.52
CA GLY A 353 5.42 23.90 -13.15
C GLY A 353 6.27 23.12 -12.15
N LEU A 354 6.71 23.78 -11.08
CA LEU A 354 7.33 23.16 -9.94
C LEU A 354 6.40 23.32 -8.73
N GLU A 355 5.78 22.24 -8.29
CA GLU A 355 4.83 22.24 -7.19
C GLU A 355 5.55 21.86 -5.89
N ILE A 356 5.58 22.80 -4.94
CA ILE A 356 6.28 22.67 -3.66
C ILE A 356 5.25 22.73 -2.54
N PRO A 357 5.30 21.78 -1.57
CA PRO A 357 4.38 21.78 -0.43
C PRO A 357 4.61 22.99 0.48
N ASN A 358 3.53 23.62 0.91
CA ASN A 358 3.58 24.67 1.90
C ASN A 358 4.07 24.14 3.24
N THR A 359 4.73 24.98 4.04
CA THR A 359 5.13 24.64 5.41
C THR A 359 3.91 24.47 6.32
N SER A 360 2.90 25.33 6.15
CA SER A 360 1.58 25.19 6.77
C SER A 360 0.58 24.83 5.68
N ARG A 361 -0.04 23.66 5.79
CA ARG A 361 -1.03 23.15 4.82
C ARG A 361 -2.42 23.37 5.37
N GLU A 362 -3.30 23.93 4.56
CA GLU A 362 -4.71 24.04 4.92
C GLU A 362 -5.41 22.69 4.81
N MET A 363 -6.27 22.38 5.78
CA MET A 363 -7.20 21.25 5.73
C MET A 363 -8.45 21.69 4.99
N ILE A 364 -8.86 20.95 3.98
CA ILE A 364 -10.03 21.28 3.16
C ILE A 364 -11.23 20.53 3.73
N PHE A 365 -12.14 21.23 4.40
CA PHE A 365 -13.31 20.60 5.01
C PHE A 365 -14.40 20.32 3.97
N LEU A 366 -15.04 19.15 4.08
CA LEU A 366 -16.17 18.79 3.20
C LEU A 366 -17.31 19.80 3.34
N SER A 367 -17.57 20.28 4.55
CA SER A 367 -18.61 21.30 4.83
C SER A 367 -18.42 22.57 4.00
N GLU A 368 -17.19 23.00 3.75
CA GLU A 368 -16.89 24.17 2.92
C GLU A 368 -17.28 23.94 1.46
N LEU A 369 -17.01 22.75 0.94
CA LEU A 369 -17.33 22.40 -0.45
C LEU A 369 -18.83 22.25 -0.66
N LEU A 370 -19.54 21.58 0.27
CA LEU A 370 -20.99 21.40 0.18
C LEU A 370 -21.75 22.74 0.29
N ARG A 371 -21.16 23.71 1.00
CA ARG A 371 -21.68 25.09 1.11
C ARG A 371 -21.30 25.97 -0.08
N SER A 372 -20.47 25.49 -1.01
CA SER A 372 -20.03 26.26 -2.18
C SER A 372 -21.13 26.40 -3.23
N LYS A 373 -21.04 27.49 -4.01
CA LYS A 373 -21.94 27.77 -5.10
C LYS A 373 -21.77 26.76 -6.25
N GLU A 374 -20.55 26.25 -6.45
CA GLU A 374 -20.19 25.25 -7.46
C GLU A 374 -20.96 23.94 -7.23
N TYR A 375 -20.97 23.48 -5.99
CA TYR A 375 -21.70 22.26 -5.62
C TYR A 375 -23.21 22.46 -5.69
N ASP A 376 -23.74 23.58 -5.18
CA ASP A 376 -25.18 23.88 -5.14
C ASP A 376 -25.77 24.01 -6.57
N LYS A 377 -25.07 24.72 -7.47
CA LYS A 377 -25.49 24.92 -8.87
C LYS A 377 -25.44 23.67 -9.73
N ALA A 378 -24.70 22.64 -9.32
CA ALA A 378 -24.64 21.38 -10.04
C ALA A 378 -26.02 20.70 -9.98
N ALA A 379 -26.69 20.55 -11.12
CA ALA A 379 -28.06 20.03 -11.21
C ALA A 379 -28.15 18.51 -11.07
N SER A 380 -27.01 17.78 -11.20
CA SER A 380 -26.99 16.33 -11.14
C SER A 380 -27.17 15.83 -9.70
N PRO A 381 -28.06 14.85 -9.46
CA PRO A 381 -28.16 14.16 -8.16
C PRO A 381 -26.90 13.36 -7.82
N LEU A 382 -26.03 13.10 -8.79
CA LEU A 382 -24.78 12.37 -8.65
C LEU A 382 -23.55 13.27 -8.59
N THR A 383 -23.69 14.49 -8.07
CA THR A 383 -22.59 15.44 -7.89
C THR A 383 -21.71 15.04 -6.71
N LEU A 384 -20.41 14.91 -6.97
CA LEU A 384 -19.37 14.62 -5.98
C LEU A 384 -18.57 15.88 -5.66
N ALA A 385 -18.38 16.21 -4.40
CA ALA A 385 -17.45 17.23 -3.92
C ALA A 385 -16.08 16.58 -3.69
N LEU A 386 -15.15 16.74 -4.65
CA LEU A 386 -13.86 16.05 -4.60
C LEU A 386 -12.87 16.76 -3.66
N GLY A 387 -12.81 18.10 -3.70
CA GLY A 387 -11.81 18.86 -2.97
C GLY A 387 -11.61 20.25 -3.55
N LYS A 388 -10.39 20.80 -3.39
CA LYS A 388 -9.98 22.06 -4.02
C LYS A 388 -8.83 21.82 -5.01
N ASP A 389 -8.81 22.59 -6.08
CA ASP A 389 -7.67 22.62 -7.00
C ASP A 389 -6.45 23.33 -6.34
N ILE A 390 -5.34 23.35 -7.05
CA ILE A 390 -4.10 23.99 -6.56
C ILE A 390 -4.25 25.49 -6.31
N ALA A 391 -5.26 26.14 -6.89
CA ALA A 391 -5.56 27.55 -6.67
C ALA A 391 -6.59 27.78 -5.53
N GLY A 392 -7.06 26.72 -4.89
CA GLY A 392 -8.04 26.79 -3.79
C GLY A 392 -9.50 26.86 -4.25
N ARG A 393 -9.80 26.65 -5.54
CA ARG A 393 -11.18 26.65 -6.04
C ARG A 393 -11.84 25.28 -5.81
N PRO A 394 -13.13 25.25 -5.41
CA PRO A 394 -13.87 24.00 -5.26
C PRO A 394 -13.88 23.17 -6.55
N THR A 395 -13.53 21.90 -6.45
CA THR A 395 -13.58 20.93 -7.54
C THR A 395 -14.74 19.98 -7.30
N VAL A 396 -15.72 20.03 -8.15
CA VAL A 396 -16.89 19.15 -8.15
C VAL A 396 -16.94 18.34 -9.44
N ALA A 397 -17.41 17.10 -9.34
CA ALA A 397 -17.52 16.20 -10.46
C ALA A 397 -18.91 15.56 -10.52
N ASP A 398 -19.41 15.25 -11.72
CA ASP A 398 -20.70 14.62 -11.94
C ASP A 398 -20.49 13.15 -12.35
N LEU A 399 -20.86 12.23 -11.47
CA LEU A 399 -20.72 10.78 -11.72
C LEU A 399 -21.57 10.32 -12.92
N ALA A 400 -22.68 11.01 -13.26
CA ALA A 400 -23.44 10.69 -14.46
C ALA A 400 -22.66 11.00 -15.76
N ARG A 401 -21.73 11.98 -15.72
CA ARG A 401 -20.87 12.30 -16.86
C ARG A 401 -19.60 11.45 -16.89
N MET A 402 -19.08 11.09 -15.73
CA MET A 402 -17.93 10.19 -15.55
C MET A 402 -18.43 8.81 -15.07
N PRO A 403 -19.05 8.00 -15.91
CA PRO A 403 -20.02 6.97 -15.53
C PRO A 403 -19.53 6.01 -14.43
N HIS A 404 -18.24 5.77 -14.37
CA HIS A 404 -17.60 4.90 -13.39
C HIS A 404 -16.26 5.52 -12.98
N LEU A 405 -15.89 5.32 -11.73
CA LEU A 405 -14.72 5.91 -11.10
C LEU A 405 -13.84 4.83 -10.46
N LEU A 406 -12.56 4.85 -10.78
CA LEU A 406 -11.54 4.06 -10.10
C LEU A 406 -10.79 4.96 -9.12
N VAL A 407 -10.68 4.52 -7.87
CA VAL A 407 -9.98 5.24 -6.79
C VAL A 407 -8.90 4.34 -6.22
N ALA A 408 -7.64 4.73 -6.31
CA ALA A 408 -6.56 3.90 -5.81
C ALA A 408 -5.52 4.70 -5.02
N GLY A 409 -4.91 4.08 -4.01
CA GLY A 409 -3.86 4.68 -3.18
C GLY A 409 -3.47 3.79 -2.01
N THR A 410 -2.30 4.01 -1.43
CA THR A 410 -1.82 3.23 -0.27
C THR A 410 -2.57 3.60 1.02
N THR A 411 -2.45 2.75 2.03
CA THR A 411 -2.97 3.04 3.38
C THR A 411 -2.42 4.36 3.91
N GLY A 412 -3.27 5.20 4.48
CA GLY A 412 -2.90 6.53 4.97
C GLY A 412 -2.77 7.61 3.88
N SER A 413 -3.02 7.29 2.61
CA SER A 413 -3.00 8.29 1.52
C SER A 413 -4.21 9.22 1.51
N GLY A 414 -5.31 8.87 2.21
CA GLY A 414 -6.57 9.61 2.27
C GLY A 414 -7.71 8.99 1.44
N LYS A 415 -7.53 7.76 0.90
CA LYS A 415 -8.55 7.05 0.11
C LYS A 415 -9.88 6.91 0.86
N SER A 416 -9.86 6.40 2.08
CA SER A 416 -11.05 6.14 2.90
C SER A 416 -11.83 7.42 3.20
N VAL A 417 -11.14 8.47 3.62
CA VAL A 417 -11.76 9.78 3.86
C VAL A 417 -12.40 10.32 2.58
N ALA A 418 -11.75 10.16 1.43
CA ALA A 418 -12.32 10.61 0.16
C ALA A 418 -13.53 9.78 -0.28
N VAL A 419 -13.55 8.45 -0.02
CA VAL A 419 -14.73 7.62 -0.28
C VAL A 419 -15.89 8.08 0.59
N ASN A 420 -15.67 8.34 1.89
CA ASN A 420 -16.67 8.90 2.79
C ASN A 420 -17.16 10.28 2.32
N ALA A 421 -16.26 11.16 1.88
CA ALA A 421 -16.64 12.46 1.32
C ALA A 421 -17.50 12.32 0.06
N MET A 422 -17.23 11.33 -0.81
CA MET A 422 -18.06 11.04 -1.98
C MET A 422 -19.44 10.51 -1.60
N VAL A 423 -19.52 9.58 -0.65
CA VAL A 423 -20.81 9.07 -0.14
C VAL A 423 -21.64 10.22 0.44
N LEU A 424 -21.05 11.02 1.35
CA LEU A 424 -21.74 12.16 1.92
C LEU A 424 -22.15 13.19 0.85
N SER A 425 -21.31 13.44 -0.15
CA SER A 425 -21.68 14.33 -1.25
C SER A 425 -22.97 13.87 -1.95
N LEU A 426 -23.14 12.58 -2.15
CA LEU A 426 -24.38 12.03 -2.75
C LEU A 426 -25.57 12.15 -1.79
N LEU A 427 -25.39 11.85 -0.50
CA LEU A 427 -26.45 11.93 0.51
C LEU A 427 -26.93 13.39 0.73
N TYR A 428 -26.04 14.38 0.59
CA TYR A 428 -26.39 15.81 0.65
C TYR A 428 -27.01 16.34 -0.64
N LYS A 429 -27.07 15.54 -1.71
CA LYS A 429 -27.56 15.97 -3.05
C LYS A 429 -28.86 15.31 -3.45
N ALA A 430 -29.10 14.06 -3.07
CA ALA A 430 -30.21 13.25 -3.52
C ALA A 430 -30.90 12.53 -2.37
N SER A 431 -32.22 12.41 -2.43
CA SER A 431 -33.03 11.63 -1.51
C SER A 431 -32.98 10.13 -1.82
N SER A 432 -33.43 9.28 -0.90
CA SER A 432 -33.53 7.83 -1.12
C SER A 432 -34.49 7.42 -2.25
N LYS A 433 -35.36 8.33 -2.71
CA LYS A 433 -36.22 8.13 -3.88
C LYS A 433 -35.47 8.35 -5.20
N ASP A 434 -34.48 9.22 -5.22
CA ASP A 434 -33.70 9.55 -6.42
C ASP A 434 -32.41 8.78 -6.53
N LEU A 435 -31.90 8.25 -5.41
CA LEU A 435 -30.61 7.56 -5.32
C LEU A 435 -30.69 6.33 -4.41
N LYS A 436 -30.24 5.21 -4.92
CA LYS A 436 -30.02 3.99 -4.15
C LYS A 436 -28.53 3.58 -4.22
N MET A 437 -28.05 2.90 -3.20
CA MET A 437 -26.65 2.49 -3.07
C MET A 437 -26.54 1.00 -2.77
N LEU A 438 -25.56 0.34 -3.40
CA LEU A 438 -25.09 -0.99 -3.02
C LEU A 438 -23.65 -0.81 -2.51
N MET A 439 -23.43 -1.12 -1.25
CA MET A 439 -22.13 -0.96 -0.60
C MET A 439 -21.48 -2.30 -0.32
N ILE A 440 -20.21 -2.47 -0.74
CA ILE A 440 -19.43 -3.68 -0.59
C ILE A 440 -18.16 -3.34 0.19
N ASP A 441 -18.05 -3.87 1.40
CA ASP A 441 -16.95 -3.62 2.33
C ASP A 441 -16.42 -4.94 2.92
N PRO A 442 -15.46 -5.59 2.24
CA PRO A 442 -14.92 -6.88 2.68
C PRO A 442 -14.21 -6.82 4.03
N LYS A 443 -13.79 -5.64 4.46
CA LYS A 443 -13.02 -5.43 5.69
C LYS A 443 -13.86 -4.98 6.87
N MET A 444 -15.12 -4.63 6.66
CA MET A 444 -16.05 -4.07 7.66
C MET A 444 -15.52 -2.81 8.38
N LEU A 445 -14.76 -1.97 7.67
CA LEU A 445 -14.05 -0.84 8.29
C LEU A 445 -14.53 0.53 7.81
N GLU A 446 -14.87 0.66 6.53
CA GLU A 446 -15.02 1.96 5.88
C GLU A 446 -16.49 2.30 5.58
N LEU A 447 -17.27 1.33 5.06
CA LEU A 447 -18.65 1.53 4.63
C LEU A 447 -19.68 0.97 5.61
N SER A 448 -19.30 0.15 6.57
CA SER A 448 -20.20 -0.47 7.54
C SER A 448 -20.92 0.56 8.44
N VAL A 449 -20.36 1.76 8.58
CA VAL A 449 -21.00 2.89 9.29
C VAL A 449 -22.35 3.29 8.67
N TYR A 450 -22.51 3.10 7.36
CA TYR A 450 -23.73 3.45 6.61
C TYR A 450 -24.83 2.40 6.71
N GLU A 451 -24.63 1.28 7.41
CA GLU A 451 -25.65 0.24 7.60
C GLU A 451 -26.94 0.84 8.12
N GLY A 452 -28.06 0.53 7.49
CA GLY A 452 -29.39 0.98 7.93
C GLY A 452 -29.86 2.33 7.40
N ILE A 453 -29.12 3.03 6.52
CA ILE A 453 -29.63 4.26 5.88
C ILE A 453 -30.67 3.94 4.80
N PRO A 454 -31.69 4.83 4.56
CA PRO A 454 -32.77 4.58 3.61
C PRO A 454 -32.32 4.49 2.14
N HIS A 455 -31.08 4.87 1.83
CA HIS A 455 -30.51 4.80 0.49
C HIS A 455 -29.98 3.40 0.12
N LEU A 456 -29.86 2.48 1.05
CA LEU A 456 -29.33 1.14 0.75
C LEU A 456 -30.33 0.27 0.00
N LEU A 457 -29.83 -0.48 -1.01
CA LEU A 457 -30.59 -1.52 -1.74
C LEU A 457 -30.62 -2.84 -0.97
N ALA A 458 -29.54 -3.15 -0.27
CA ALA A 458 -29.33 -4.34 0.55
C ALA A 458 -28.44 -3.95 1.75
N PRO A 459 -28.34 -4.78 2.80
CA PRO A 459 -27.34 -4.60 3.84
C PRO A 459 -25.93 -4.41 3.27
N VAL A 460 -25.04 -3.76 4.01
CA VAL A 460 -23.65 -3.60 3.57
C VAL A 460 -23.02 -4.98 3.40
N VAL A 461 -22.57 -5.27 2.19
CA VAL A 461 -22.12 -6.62 1.80
C VAL A 461 -20.67 -6.83 2.21
N THR A 462 -20.43 -7.86 3.00
CA THR A 462 -19.09 -8.21 3.50
C THR A 462 -18.59 -9.52 2.92
N ASP A 463 -19.48 -10.42 2.49
CA ASP A 463 -19.13 -11.66 1.80
C ASP A 463 -18.93 -11.44 0.30
N MET A 464 -17.83 -12.01 -0.25
CA MET A 464 -17.47 -11.80 -1.66
C MET A 464 -18.38 -12.55 -2.64
N LYS A 465 -19.04 -13.63 -2.21
CA LYS A 465 -20.01 -14.34 -3.06
C LYS A 465 -21.31 -13.54 -3.16
N GLU A 466 -21.79 -13.02 -2.03
CA GLU A 466 -22.93 -12.10 -2.00
C GLU A 466 -22.66 -10.84 -2.81
N ALA A 467 -21.42 -10.28 -2.71
CA ALA A 467 -21.00 -9.15 -3.52
C ALA A 467 -21.08 -9.46 -5.03
N ALA A 468 -20.65 -10.65 -5.45
CA ALA A 468 -20.78 -11.09 -6.83
C ALA A 468 -22.25 -11.28 -7.24
N ASN A 469 -23.12 -11.72 -6.33
CA ASN A 469 -24.56 -11.82 -6.57
C ASN A 469 -25.17 -10.42 -6.74
N GLY A 470 -24.85 -9.46 -5.88
CA GLY A 470 -25.26 -8.06 -6.02
C GLY A 470 -24.84 -7.43 -7.35
N LEU A 471 -23.62 -7.73 -7.84
CA LEU A 471 -23.21 -7.28 -9.18
C LEU A 471 -23.99 -7.97 -10.30
N ARG A 472 -24.34 -9.27 -10.17
CA ARG A 472 -25.21 -9.95 -11.13
C ARG A 472 -26.61 -9.33 -11.16
N TRP A 473 -27.15 -9.04 -9.96
CA TRP A 473 -28.41 -8.31 -9.85
C TRP A 473 -28.36 -6.95 -10.55
N CYS A 474 -27.28 -6.18 -10.37
CA CYS A 474 -27.09 -4.90 -11.08
C CYS A 474 -27.08 -5.08 -12.61
N VAL A 475 -26.50 -6.18 -13.13
CA VAL A 475 -26.56 -6.50 -14.56
C VAL A 475 -27.97 -6.80 -15.00
N ALA A 476 -28.73 -7.60 -14.26
CA ALA A 476 -30.14 -7.93 -14.56
C ALA A 476 -31.03 -6.67 -14.52
N GLU A 477 -30.85 -5.83 -13.48
CA GLU A 477 -31.57 -4.56 -13.35
C GLU A 477 -31.24 -3.59 -14.50
N MET A 478 -29.98 -3.53 -14.90
CA MET A 478 -29.56 -2.76 -16.09
C MET A 478 -30.35 -3.22 -17.34
N GLU A 479 -30.44 -4.51 -17.58
CA GLU A 479 -31.14 -5.08 -18.72
C GLU A 479 -32.66 -4.85 -18.65
N ARG A 480 -33.22 -4.99 -17.46
CA ARG A 480 -34.65 -4.65 -17.20
C ARG A 480 -34.91 -3.19 -17.55
N ARG A 481 -34.06 -2.27 -17.06
CA ARG A 481 -34.16 -0.82 -17.38
C ARG A 481 -34.06 -0.55 -18.87
N TYR A 482 -33.17 -1.24 -19.58
CA TYR A 482 -33.03 -1.10 -21.03
C TYR A 482 -34.31 -1.55 -21.76
N LYS A 483 -34.91 -2.69 -21.39
CA LYS A 483 -36.19 -3.16 -21.95
C LYS A 483 -37.28 -2.12 -21.71
N LEU A 484 -37.36 -1.59 -20.48
CA LEU A 484 -38.37 -0.59 -20.11
C LEU A 484 -38.18 0.74 -20.87
N MET A 485 -36.97 1.26 -20.93
CA MET A 485 -36.66 2.48 -21.69
C MET A 485 -36.91 2.33 -23.19
N SER A 486 -36.63 1.16 -23.75
CA SER A 486 -36.96 0.83 -25.15
C SER A 486 -38.45 0.84 -25.39
N ALA A 487 -39.23 0.22 -24.52
CA ALA A 487 -40.70 0.17 -24.62
C ALA A 487 -41.32 1.56 -24.50
N VAL A 488 -40.78 2.43 -23.65
CA VAL A 488 -41.21 3.82 -23.47
C VAL A 488 -40.66 4.75 -24.56
N GLY A 489 -39.67 4.31 -25.37
CA GLY A 489 -39.08 5.09 -26.46
C GLY A 489 -38.13 6.19 -26.01
N VAL A 490 -37.33 5.94 -24.96
CA VAL A 490 -36.31 6.87 -24.42
C VAL A 490 -34.92 6.23 -24.43
N ARG A 491 -33.87 7.08 -24.42
CA ARG A 491 -32.47 6.60 -24.58
C ARG A 491 -31.69 6.51 -23.28
N ASN A 492 -32.18 7.11 -22.20
CA ASN A 492 -31.49 7.12 -20.90
C ASN A 492 -32.50 7.31 -19.76
N LEU A 493 -32.05 7.03 -18.54
CA LEU A 493 -32.81 7.12 -17.31
C LEU A 493 -33.40 8.51 -17.05
N ALA A 494 -32.60 9.57 -17.30
CA ALA A 494 -33.08 10.95 -17.09
C ALA A 494 -34.29 11.27 -18.00
N GLY A 495 -34.22 10.84 -19.27
CA GLY A 495 -35.37 10.95 -20.20
C GLY A 495 -36.57 10.12 -19.79
N PHE A 496 -36.34 8.90 -19.26
CA PHE A 496 -37.38 8.06 -18.71
C PHE A 496 -38.08 8.73 -17.52
N ASN A 497 -37.32 9.14 -16.51
CA ASN A 497 -37.85 9.78 -15.32
C ASN A 497 -38.58 11.10 -15.63
N LYS A 498 -38.06 11.88 -16.58
CA LYS A 498 -38.77 13.09 -17.03
C LYS A 498 -40.13 12.74 -17.63
N LYS A 499 -40.18 11.76 -18.53
CA LYS A 499 -41.44 11.36 -19.22
C LYS A 499 -42.45 10.81 -18.25
N VAL A 500 -42.01 10.04 -17.24
CA VAL A 500 -42.91 9.49 -16.19
C VAL A 500 -43.44 10.60 -15.30
N ARG A 501 -42.59 11.56 -14.86
CA ARG A 501 -43.04 12.73 -14.07
C ARG A 501 -44.00 13.62 -14.84
N ASP A 502 -43.69 13.94 -16.11
CA ASP A 502 -44.56 14.74 -16.97
C ASP A 502 -45.95 14.08 -17.12
N ALA A 503 -46.01 12.74 -17.21
CA ALA A 503 -47.26 12.00 -17.29
C ALA A 503 -48.03 11.97 -15.94
N GLN A 504 -47.34 11.84 -14.82
CA GLN A 504 -47.89 11.94 -13.47
C GLN A 504 -48.48 13.33 -13.21
N ASP A 505 -47.73 14.39 -13.56
CA ASP A 505 -48.13 15.79 -13.40
C ASP A 505 -49.36 16.13 -14.30
N ALA A 506 -49.47 15.48 -15.46
CA ALA A 506 -50.64 15.58 -16.34
C ALA A 506 -51.87 14.78 -15.88
N GLY A 507 -51.75 14.06 -14.75
CA GLY A 507 -52.86 13.21 -14.24
C GLY A 507 -53.13 11.95 -15.07
N GLN A 508 -52.17 11.55 -15.94
CA GLN A 508 -52.25 10.36 -16.80
C GLN A 508 -51.01 9.47 -16.54
N PRO A 509 -50.94 8.78 -15.39
CA PRO A 509 -49.81 7.94 -15.08
C PRO A 509 -49.60 6.85 -16.13
N MET A 510 -48.34 6.61 -16.50
CA MET A 510 -48.00 5.61 -17.51
C MET A 510 -48.08 4.21 -16.89
N VAL A 511 -48.71 3.29 -17.61
CA VAL A 511 -48.79 1.87 -17.23
C VAL A 511 -47.51 1.16 -17.63
N ASP A 512 -47.06 0.17 -16.85
CA ASP A 512 -45.87 -0.62 -17.18
C ASP A 512 -46.08 -1.44 -18.46
N PRO A 513 -45.37 -1.13 -19.57
CA PRO A 513 -45.53 -1.84 -20.84
C PRO A 513 -44.97 -3.27 -20.82
N LEU A 514 -44.20 -3.63 -19.80
CA LEU A 514 -43.63 -4.96 -19.63
C LEU A 514 -44.50 -5.87 -18.75
N PHE A 515 -45.58 -5.33 -18.17
CA PHE A 515 -46.51 -6.10 -17.36
C PHE A 515 -47.22 -7.17 -18.19
N LYS A 516 -47.13 -8.41 -17.74
CA LYS A 516 -47.88 -9.53 -18.31
C LYS A 516 -48.97 -9.94 -17.30
N PRO A 517 -50.26 -9.73 -17.59
CA PRO A 517 -51.31 -10.11 -16.67
C PRO A 517 -51.27 -11.62 -16.43
N ASN A 518 -51.33 -12.01 -15.16
CA ASN A 518 -51.54 -13.42 -14.82
C ASN A 518 -53.00 -13.79 -15.10
N PRO A 519 -53.29 -14.79 -15.94
CA PRO A 519 -54.68 -15.16 -16.27
C PRO A 519 -55.53 -15.65 -15.09
N GLU A 520 -54.88 -15.97 -13.96
CA GLU A 520 -55.56 -16.47 -12.75
C GLU A 520 -55.85 -15.35 -11.71
N ILE A 521 -55.34 -14.13 -11.89
CA ILE A 521 -55.49 -13.02 -10.94
C ILE A 521 -55.84 -11.74 -11.72
N GLU A 522 -57.00 -11.14 -11.42
CA GLU A 522 -57.37 -9.80 -11.94
C GLU A 522 -56.50 -8.72 -11.26
N GLU A 523 -55.25 -8.54 -11.70
CA GLU A 523 -54.40 -7.44 -11.27
C GLU A 523 -54.43 -6.32 -12.32
N ALA A 524 -54.72 -5.10 -11.85
CA ALA A 524 -54.55 -3.91 -12.68
C ALA A 524 -53.03 -3.70 -12.94
N PRO A 525 -52.62 -3.39 -14.17
CA PRO A 525 -51.23 -3.17 -14.48
C PRO A 525 -50.67 -2.02 -13.64
N PRO A 526 -49.48 -2.21 -13.01
CA PRO A 526 -48.86 -1.20 -12.18
C PRO A 526 -48.50 0.04 -13.00
N THR A 527 -48.57 1.20 -12.36
CA THR A 527 -48.13 2.46 -12.95
C THR A 527 -46.63 2.64 -12.78
N LEU A 528 -46.01 3.22 -13.81
CA LEU A 528 -44.58 3.52 -13.76
C LEU A 528 -44.29 4.64 -12.77
N GLU A 529 -43.23 4.44 -11.98
CA GLU A 529 -42.62 5.45 -11.10
C GLU A 529 -41.25 5.87 -11.61
N PRO A 530 -40.77 7.08 -11.26
CA PRO A 530 -39.38 7.46 -11.53
C PRO A 530 -38.43 6.46 -10.91
N LEU A 531 -37.44 5.98 -11.67
CA LEU A 531 -36.44 5.04 -11.20
C LEU A 531 -35.25 5.77 -10.56
N PRO A 532 -34.79 5.33 -9.38
CA PRO A 532 -33.59 5.91 -8.76
C PRO A 532 -32.33 5.58 -9.54
N TYR A 533 -31.34 6.47 -9.46
CA TYR A 533 -29.97 6.12 -9.80
C TYR A 533 -29.44 5.06 -8.82
N ILE A 534 -28.53 4.22 -9.29
CA ILE A 534 -27.87 3.22 -8.45
C ILE A 534 -26.37 3.49 -8.47
N VAL A 535 -25.77 3.63 -7.30
CA VAL A 535 -24.31 3.74 -7.16
C VAL A 535 -23.79 2.55 -6.36
N VAL A 536 -22.90 1.79 -6.98
CA VAL A 536 -22.24 0.66 -6.35
C VAL A 536 -20.88 1.12 -5.85
N PHE A 537 -20.67 1.05 -4.54
CA PHE A 537 -19.39 1.32 -3.88
C PHE A 537 -18.69 0.01 -3.55
N ILE A 538 -17.43 -0.12 -3.92
CA ILE A 538 -16.58 -1.23 -3.54
C ILE A 538 -15.33 -0.65 -2.89
N ASP A 539 -15.16 -0.85 -1.58
CA ASP A 539 -14.03 -0.24 -0.83
C ASP A 539 -12.69 -0.90 -1.14
N GLU A 540 -12.65 -2.23 -1.22
CA GLU A 540 -11.43 -2.94 -1.60
C GLU A 540 -11.71 -3.92 -2.74
N PHE A 541 -11.60 -3.41 -3.94
CA PHE A 541 -11.82 -4.17 -5.17
C PHE A 541 -10.83 -5.33 -5.35
N ALA A 542 -9.62 -5.20 -4.82
CA ALA A 542 -8.61 -6.25 -4.92
C ALA A 542 -9.05 -7.54 -4.25
N ASP A 543 -9.76 -7.48 -3.12
CA ASP A 543 -10.20 -8.68 -2.41
C ASP A 543 -11.25 -9.46 -3.23
N MET A 544 -12.14 -8.76 -3.96
CA MET A 544 -13.07 -9.40 -4.89
C MET A 544 -12.34 -10.06 -6.06
N MET A 545 -11.34 -9.39 -6.63
CA MET A 545 -10.55 -9.94 -7.75
C MET A 545 -9.76 -11.18 -7.34
N MET A 546 -9.25 -11.22 -6.11
CA MET A 546 -8.47 -12.36 -5.59
C MET A 546 -9.35 -13.57 -5.25
N ILE A 547 -10.58 -13.35 -4.74
CA ILE A 547 -11.45 -14.43 -4.25
C ILE A 547 -12.33 -14.98 -5.38
N VAL A 548 -12.99 -14.12 -6.15
CA VAL A 548 -13.94 -14.51 -7.20
C VAL A 548 -13.29 -14.47 -8.60
N GLY A 549 -12.29 -13.63 -8.81
CA GLY A 549 -11.46 -13.59 -10.01
C GLY A 549 -12.20 -13.11 -11.27
N LYS A 550 -11.96 -13.79 -12.40
CA LYS A 550 -12.44 -13.39 -13.74
C LYS A 550 -13.94 -13.13 -13.85
N LYS A 551 -14.75 -13.84 -13.07
CA LYS A 551 -16.22 -13.64 -13.11
C LYS A 551 -16.63 -12.23 -12.67
N VAL A 552 -15.97 -11.68 -11.64
CA VAL A 552 -16.21 -10.30 -11.19
C VAL A 552 -15.69 -9.31 -12.22
N GLU A 553 -14.52 -9.55 -12.78
CA GLU A 553 -13.95 -8.70 -13.84
C GLU A 553 -14.91 -8.57 -15.03
N GLU A 554 -15.50 -9.68 -15.50
CA GLU A 554 -16.48 -9.71 -16.58
C GLU A 554 -17.78 -8.95 -16.24
N LEU A 555 -18.29 -9.13 -15.00
CA LEU A 555 -19.48 -8.41 -14.53
C LEU A 555 -19.26 -6.90 -14.48
N ILE A 556 -18.12 -6.47 -13.91
CA ILE A 556 -17.76 -5.06 -13.83
C ILE A 556 -17.53 -4.47 -15.23
N ALA A 557 -16.85 -5.19 -16.12
CA ALA A 557 -16.67 -4.75 -17.51
C ALA A 557 -18.01 -4.59 -18.22
N ARG A 558 -18.94 -5.54 -18.05
CA ARG A 558 -20.28 -5.47 -18.65
C ARG A 558 -21.09 -4.28 -18.12
N LEU A 559 -21.06 -4.05 -16.81
CA LEU A 559 -21.67 -2.86 -16.21
C LEU A 559 -21.02 -1.59 -16.74
N ALA A 560 -19.71 -1.50 -16.69
CA ALA A 560 -18.99 -0.30 -17.10
C ALA A 560 -19.19 0.07 -18.58
N GLN A 561 -19.42 -0.91 -19.45
CA GLN A 561 -19.73 -0.68 -20.87
C GLN A 561 -21.13 -0.14 -21.12
N LYS A 562 -22.12 -0.58 -20.37
CA LYS A 562 -23.53 -0.36 -20.71
C LYS A 562 -24.34 0.36 -19.64
N ALA A 563 -23.97 0.33 -18.36
CA ALA A 563 -24.83 0.76 -17.26
C ALA A 563 -25.08 2.28 -17.18
N ARG A 564 -24.25 3.11 -17.83
CA ARG A 564 -24.40 4.58 -17.83
C ARG A 564 -25.81 5.04 -18.21
N ALA A 565 -26.36 4.53 -19.31
CA ALA A 565 -27.67 4.95 -19.79
C ALA A 565 -28.81 4.45 -18.88
N ALA A 566 -28.59 3.32 -18.19
CA ALA A 566 -29.52 2.76 -17.21
C ALA A 566 -29.43 3.45 -15.82
N GLY A 567 -28.52 4.42 -15.64
CA GLY A 567 -28.33 5.13 -14.39
C GLY A 567 -27.69 4.30 -13.29
N ILE A 568 -26.83 3.33 -13.63
CA ILE A 568 -26.08 2.51 -12.68
C ILE A 568 -24.61 2.87 -12.81
N HIS A 569 -23.97 3.22 -11.70
CA HIS A 569 -22.62 3.76 -11.63
C HIS A 569 -21.77 2.99 -10.65
N LEU A 570 -20.46 2.89 -10.91
CA LEU A 570 -19.50 2.16 -10.08
C LEU A 570 -18.46 3.11 -9.52
N ILE A 571 -18.15 2.99 -8.24
CA ILE A 571 -16.98 3.57 -7.58
C ILE A 571 -16.16 2.41 -7.03
N LEU A 572 -15.06 2.12 -7.72
CA LEU A 572 -14.16 1.00 -7.41
C LEU A 572 -12.95 1.53 -6.67
N ALA A 573 -12.82 1.24 -5.39
CA ALA A 573 -11.68 1.66 -4.60
C ALA A 573 -10.74 0.49 -4.29
N THR A 574 -9.41 0.76 -4.20
CA THR A 574 -8.43 -0.25 -3.83
C THR A 574 -7.20 0.37 -3.17
N GLN A 575 -6.63 -0.34 -2.20
CA GLN A 575 -5.33 -0.02 -1.60
C GLN A 575 -4.17 -0.79 -2.26
N ARG A 576 -4.49 -1.70 -3.21
CA ARG A 576 -3.51 -2.56 -3.91
C ARG A 576 -3.52 -2.28 -5.41
N PRO A 577 -2.83 -1.21 -5.87
CA PRO A 577 -2.82 -0.82 -7.27
C PRO A 577 -1.88 -1.71 -8.12
N SER A 578 -2.09 -3.03 -8.10
CA SER A 578 -1.35 -3.99 -8.92
C SER A 578 -2.01 -4.21 -10.29
N VAL A 579 -1.25 -4.69 -11.26
CA VAL A 579 -1.74 -4.99 -12.62
C VAL A 579 -2.79 -6.11 -12.61
N ASP A 580 -2.70 -7.03 -11.67
CA ASP A 580 -3.66 -8.14 -11.51
C ASP A 580 -5.01 -7.66 -10.98
N VAL A 581 -5.06 -6.51 -10.30
CA VAL A 581 -6.26 -5.87 -9.79
C VAL A 581 -6.80 -4.86 -10.79
N ILE A 582 -5.97 -3.91 -11.22
CA ILE A 582 -6.33 -2.88 -12.19
C ILE A 582 -5.92 -3.35 -13.58
N THR A 583 -6.70 -4.29 -14.11
CA THR A 583 -6.44 -4.92 -15.40
C THR A 583 -6.68 -3.97 -16.58
N GLY A 584 -6.18 -4.36 -17.76
CA GLY A 584 -6.45 -3.62 -18.99
C GLY A 584 -7.94 -3.53 -19.33
N LEU A 585 -8.71 -4.57 -18.99
CA LEU A 585 -10.15 -4.61 -19.22
C LEU A 585 -10.90 -3.60 -18.33
N ILE A 586 -10.53 -3.51 -17.06
CA ILE A 586 -11.07 -2.49 -16.13
C ILE A 586 -10.72 -1.10 -16.61
N LYS A 587 -9.44 -0.84 -16.95
CA LYS A 587 -8.99 0.49 -17.41
C LYS A 587 -9.65 0.96 -18.69
N ALA A 588 -9.94 0.05 -19.61
CA ALA A 588 -10.62 0.38 -20.87
C ALA A 588 -12.07 0.83 -20.66
N ASN A 589 -12.73 0.35 -19.61
CA ASN A 589 -14.15 0.58 -19.35
C ASN A 589 -14.42 1.58 -18.22
N VAL A 590 -13.43 1.84 -17.36
CA VAL A 590 -13.46 2.85 -16.28
C VAL A 590 -12.45 3.94 -16.59
N PRO A 591 -12.81 4.93 -17.41
CA PRO A 591 -11.86 5.93 -17.89
C PRO A 591 -11.52 7.00 -16.85
N THR A 592 -12.40 7.24 -15.88
CA THR A 592 -12.18 8.23 -14.82
C THR A 592 -11.43 7.62 -13.68
N ARG A 593 -10.34 8.27 -13.26
CA ARG A 593 -9.46 7.71 -12.24
C ARG A 593 -9.01 8.76 -11.25
N ILE A 594 -8.91 8.35 -10.00
CA ILE A 594 -8.28 9.12 -8.92
C ILE A 594 -7.14 8.29 -8.35
N ALA A 595 -5.95 8.85 -8.36
CA ALA A 595 -4.79 8.28 -7.69
C ALA A 595 -4.40 9.14 -6.50
N PHE A 596 -4.48 8.59 -5.32
CA PHE A 596 -3.83 9.10 -4.11
C PHE A 596 -2.35 8.74 -4.10
N GLN A 597 -1.63 9.12 -3.03
CA GLN A 597 -0.23 8.77 -2.89
C GLN A 597 -0.02 7.25 -3.00
N VAL A 598 0.97 6.85 -3.80
CA VAL A 598 1.41 5.47 -3.98
C VAL A 598 2.90 5.34 -3.69
N SER A 599 3.37 4.09 -3.52
CA SER A 599 4.75 3.81 -3.13
C SER A 599 5.74 3.93 -4.29
N SER A 600 5.30 3.67 -5.52
CA SER A 600 6.19 3.58 -6.68
C SER A 600 5.64 4.25 -7.93
N LYS A 601 6.55 4.57 -8.88
CA LYS A 601 6.18 5.03 -10.23
C LYS A 601 5.41 3.96 -11.02
N ILE A 602 5.60 2.68 -10.69
CA ILE A 602 4.91 1.56 -11.33
C ILE A 602 3.44 1.59 -10.92
N ASP A 603 3.15 1.75 -9.63
CA ASP A 603 1.77 1.84 -9.11
C ASP A 603 1.03 3.03 -9.72
N SER A 604 1.70 4.20 -9.82
CA SER A 604 1.13 5.38 -10.49
C SER A 604 0.76 5.09 -11.94
N ARG A 605 1.64 4.41 -12.69
CA ARG A 605 1.37 4.01 -14.08
C ARG A 605 0.26 2.96 -14.18
N THR A 606 0.16 2.08 -13.20
CA THR A 606 -0.93 1.10 -13.17
C THR A 606 -2.29 1.78 -13.05
N ILE A 607 -2.40 2.87 -12.28
CA ILE A 607 -3.64 3.62 -12.09
C ILE A 607 -3.88 4.60 -13.25
N LEU A 608 -2.92 5.50 -13.49
CA LEU A 608 -3.10 6.69 -14.34
C LEU A 608 -2.51 6.55 -15.76
N ASP A 609 -1.85 5.42 -16.06
CA ASP A 609 -1.01 5.22 -17.25
C ASP A 609 0.21 6.17 -17.32
N GLN A 610 0.45 6.96 -16.28
CA GLN A 610 1.57 7.90 -16.15
C GLN A 610 2.08 7.99 -14.71
N SER A 611 3.31 8.48 -14.53
CA SER A 611 3.92 8.73 -13.23
C SER A 611 3.38 10.03 -12.62
N GLY A 612 3.58 10.21 -11.31
CA GLY A 612 3.27 11.44 -10.57
C GLY A 612 2.55 11.21 -9.25
N ALA A 613 1.78 10.13 -9.08
CA ALA A 613 1.11 9.85 -7.82
C ALA A 613 2.08 9.45 -6.69
N GLU A 614 3.28 8.96 -7.02
CA GLU A 614 4.35 8.66 -6.07
C GLU A 614 4.96 9.93 -5.42
N THR A 615 4.75 11.09 -6.03
CA THR A 615 5.25 12.38 -5.51
C THR A 615 4.24 13.14 -4.64
N LEU A 616 3.02 12.62 -4.52
CA LEU A 616 1.95 13.21 -3.73
C LEU A 616 2.28 13.20 -2.22
N LEU A 617 1.60 14.06 -1.47
CA LEU A 617 1.91 14.34 -0.07
C LEU A 617 1.25 13.38 0.92
N GLY A 618 0.23 12.62 0.47
CA GLY A 618 -0.70 11.88 1.33
C GLY A 618 -1.79 12.79 1.92
N ASN A 619 -2.55 12.28 2.88
CA ASN A 619 -3.61 13.02 3.57
C ASN A 619 -4.62 13.69 2.61
N GLY A 620 -5.09 12.96 1.60
CA GLY A 620 -6.08 13.44 0.64
C GLY A 620 -5.51 14.14 -0.60
N ASP A 621 -4.19 14.31 -0.72
CA ASP A 621 -3.58 14.82 -1.95
C ASP A 621 -3.69 13.79 -3.06
N MET A 622 -4.31 14.15 -4.18
CA MET A 622 -4.65 13.23 -5.26
C MET A 622 -4.45 13.81 -6.64
N LEU A 623 -4.31 12.93 -7.62
CA LEU A 623 -4.38 13.21 -9.04
C LEU A 623 -5.71 12.69 -9.59
N TYR A 624 -6.54 13.58 -10.07
CA TYR A 624 -7.81 13.31 -10.71
C TYR A 624 -7.66 13.36 -12.23
N LEU A 625 -7.99 12.26 -12.90
CA LEU A 625 -8.00 12.13 -14.35
C LEU A 625 -9.45 12.12 -14.84
N PRO A 626 -9.97 13.26 -15.32
CA PRO A 626 -11.31 13.34 -15.90
C PRO A 626 -11.45 12.49 -17.17
N PRO A 627 -12.65 12.05 -17.53
CA PRO A 627 -12.86 11.29 -18.76
C PRO A 627 -12.56 12.14 -20.00
N GLY A 628 -11.87 11.53 -20.97
CA GLY A 628 -11.51 12.19 -22.24
C GLY A 628 -10.31 13.13 -22.16
N THR A 629 -9.62 13.22 -21.02
CA THR A 629 -8.36 13.97 -20.88
C THR A 629 -7.19 13.01 -20.71
N ALA A 630 -6.01 13.44 -21.15
CA ALA A 630 -4.77 12.69 -20.96
C ALA A 630 -3.96 13.21 -19.76
N MET A 631 -4.30 14.39 -19.24
CA MET A 631 -3.54 15.04 -18.17
C MET A 631 -4.34 15.01 -16.86
N PRO A 632 -3.79 14.46 -15.77
CA PRO A 632 -4.44 14.50 -14.48
C PRO A 632 -4.31 15.88 -13.86
N GLU A 633 -5.36 16.29 -13.18
CA GLU A 633 -5.43 17.50 -12.38
C GLU A 633 -5.10 17.16 -10.93
N ARG A 634 -4.28 17.99 -10.27
CA ARG A 634 -4.01 17.82 -8.84
C ARG A 634 -5.14 18.46 -8.05
N VAL A 635 -5.72 17.66 -7.16
CA VAL A 635 -6.81 18.09 -6.28
C VAL A 635 -6.44 17.71 -4.85
N HIS A 636 -6.69 18.58 -3.92
CA HIS A 636 -6.55 18.32 -2.51
C HIS A 636 -7.91 17.92 -1.96
N GLY A 637 -8.03 16.65 -1.58
CA GLY A 637 -9.30 16.00 -1.23
C GLY A 637 -9.95 16.61 0.01
N ALA A 638 -11.27 16.55 0.01
CA ALA A 638 -12.07 16.98 1.14
C ALA A 638 -11.85 16.08 2.36
N PHE A 639 -11.73 16.67 3.52
CA PHE A 639 -11.69 16.00 4.80
C PHE A 639 -13.07 16.01 5.47
N VAL A 640 -13.44 14.88 6.02
CA VAL A 640 -14.59 14.70 6.91
C VAL A 640 -14.16 13.77 8.04
N SER A 641 -14.57 14.07 9.26
CA SER A 641 -14.25 13.22 10.42
C SER A 641 -15.26 12.08 10.56
N ASP A 642 -14.86 11.02 11.26
CA ASP A 642 -15.76 9.89 11.52
C ASP A 642 -16.97 10.30 12.35
N GLU A 643 -16.81 11.26 13.26
CA GLU A 643 -17.90 11.82 14.06
C GLU A 643 -18.94 12.55 13.20
N GLU A 644 -18.50 13.29 12.17
CA GLU A 644 -19.41 13.94 11.22
C GLU A 644 -20.19 12.89 10.41
N VAL A 645 -19.52 11.82 9.94
CA VAL A 645 -20.16 10.72 9.24
C VAL A 645 -21.24 10.08 10.11
N HIS A 646 -20.93 9.77 11.37
CA HIS A 646 -21.90 9.19 12.31
C HIS A 646 -23.12 10.07 12.53
N ARG A 647 -22.93 11.39 12.78
CA ARG A 647 -24.03 12.35 12.94
C ARG A 647 -24.98 12.37 11.74
N VAL A 648 -24.41 12.35 10.53
CA VAL A 648 -25.23 12.34 9.29
C VAL A 648 -25.97 11.04 9.14
N VAL A 649 -25.34 9.91 9.40
CA VAL A 649 -25.94 8.58 9.31
C VAL A 649 -27.08 8.41 10.32
N GLU A 650 -26.87 8.79 11.58
CA GLU A 650 -27.91 8.75 12.61
C GLU A 650 -29.12 9.60 12.23
N HIS A 651 -28.87 10.84 11.77
CA HIS A 651 -29.95 11.71 11.30
C HIS A 651 -30.76 11.08 10.16
N LEU A 652 -30.08 10.44 9.18
CA LEU A 652 -30.78 9.79 8.05
C LEU A 652 -31.61 8.57 8.48
N LYS A 653 -31.13 7.80 9.47
CA LYS A 653 -31.87 6.67 10.05
C LYS A 653 -33.12 7.16 10.80
N GLU A 654 -33.00 8.23 11.57
CA GLU A 654 -34.12 8.80 12.33
C GLU A 654 -35.17 9.45 11.41
N ALA A 655 -34.72 10.24 10.42
CA ALA A 655 -35.61 10.99 9.53
C ALA A 655 -36.24 10.11 8.43
N GLY A 656 -35.54 9.06 7.98
CA GLY A 656 -35.89 8.29 6.79
C GLY A 656 -36.73 7.03 7.02
N GLY A 657 -37.04 6.64 8.27
CA GLY A 657 -37.89 5.48 8.59
C GLY A 657 -37.25 4.11 8.35
N GLY A 658 -35.93 4.05 8.16
CA GLY A 658 -35.17 2.81 7.89
C GLY A 658 -35.04 2.46 6.40
N PRO A 659 -34.22 1.46 6.05
CA PRO A 659 -34.00 1.04 4.68
C PRO A 659 -35.15 0.15 4.16
N ASP A 660 -35.51 0.36 2.92
CA ASP A 660 -36.40 -0.55 2.16
C ASP A 660 -35.49 -1.44 1.29
N TYR A 661 -35.07 -2.55 1.87
CA TYR A 661 -34.20 -3.50 1.18
C TYR A 661 -34.95 -4.26 0.10
N ILE A 662 -34.36 -4.35 -1.08
CA ILE A 662 -34.92 -5.12 -2.19
C ILE A 662 -34.57 -6.60 -1.98
N ALA A 663 -35.62 -7.44 -1.89
CA ALA A 663 -35.43 -8.89 -1.78
C ALA A 663 -34.71 -9.45 -3.03
N GLY A 664 -33.84 -10.42 -2.83
CA GLY A 664 -33.16 -11.11 -3.92
C GLY A 664 -31.91 -10.42 -4.48
N VAL A 665 -31.49 -9.26 -3.96
CA VAL A 665 -30.28 -8.58 -4.43
C VAL A 665 -29.02 -9.40 -4.17
N LEU A 666 -28.96 -10.09 -3.03
CA LEU A 666 -27.79 -10.87 -2.59
C LEU A 666 -27.95 -12.36 -2.79
N ASP A 667 -29.15 -12.82 -3.23
CA ASP A 667 -29.44 -14.23 -3.37
C ASP A 667 -28.68 -14.85 -4.54
N GLU A 668 -28.31 -16.11 -4.36
CA GLU A 668 -27.73 -16.88 -5.45
C GLU A 668 -28.81 -17.13 -6.50
N VAL A 669 -28.56 -16.72 -7.74
CA VAL A 669 -29.46 -16.96 -8.84
C VAL A 669 -29.62 -18.47 -9.03
N GLN A 670 -30.71 -19.05 -8.56
CA GLN A 670 -31.01 -20.44 -8.80
C GLN A 670 -31.43 -20.60 -10.25
N THR A 671 -30.60 -21.26 -11.05
CA THR A 671 -31.04 -21.82 -12.31
C THR A 671 -31.95 -23.00 -11.99
N LEU A 672 -33.23 -22.86 -12.27
CA LEU A 672 -34.15 -24.00 -12.29
C LEU A 672 -33.60 -25.04 -13.28
N GLY A 673 -33.80 -26.33 -12.99
CA GLY A 673 -33.29 -27.44 -13.79
C GLY A 673 -33.73 -27.47 -15.26
N ASP A 674 -34.57 -26.53 -15.70
CA ASP A 674 -35.03 -26.31 -17.09
C ASP A 674 -34.21 -25.20 -17.82
N GLY A 675 -33.18 -24.63 -17.17
CA GLY A 675 -32.38 -23.55 -17.75
C GLY A 675 -32.99 -22.15 -17.65
N SER A 676 -34.18 -22.01 -17.06
CA SER A 676 -34.82 -20.72 -16.78
C SER A 676 -34.17 -20.07 -15.56
N VAL A 677 -33.78 -18.79 -15.68
CA VAL A 677 -33.27 -17.98 -14.60
C VAL A 677 -34.43 -17.40 -13.84
N VAL A 678 -34.61 -17.74 -12.57
CA VAL A 678 -35.54 -17.02 -11.69
C VAL A 678 -34.96 -15.63 -11.49
N GLY A 679 -35.59 -14.62 -12.08
CA GLY A 679 -35.21 -13.24 -11.91
C GLY A 679 -35.27 -12.85 -10.42
N ALA A 680 -34.45 -11.88 -10.01
CA ALA A 680 -34.37 -11.32 -8.65
C ALA A 680 -35.71 -10.73 -8.14
N THR A 681 -36.77 -10.78 -8.91
CA THR A 681 -38.14 -10.32 -8.59
C THR A 681 -39.07 -11.46 -8.20
N GLY A 682 -38.60 -12.73 -8.10
CA GLY A 682 -39.43 -13.88 -7.71
C GLY A 682 -40.52 -14.29 -8.74
N LEU A 683 -40.58 -13.62 -9.85
CA LEU A 683 -41.46 -14.01 -10.97
C LEU A 683 -40.67 -14.86 -11.97
N PRO A 684 -41.14 -16.00 -12.42
CA PRO A 684 -40.52 -16.74 -13.49
C PRO A 684 -40.55 -15.86 -14.75
N GLU A 685 -39.39 -15.27 -15.10
CA GLU A 685 -39.23 -14.75 -16.46
C GLU A 685 -39.35 -15.95 -17.40
N SER A 686 -40.53 -16.12 -18.01
CA SER A 686 -40.65 -16.97 -19.17
C SER A 686 -39.71 -16.36 -20.22
N GLY A 687 -38.48 -16.88 -20.27
CA GLY A 687 -37.55 -16.58 -21.34
C GLY A 687 -38.23 -16.90 -22.67
N GLY A 688 -38.71 -15.89 -23.33
CA GLY A 688 -38.90 -15.91 -24.77
C GLY A 688 -37.54 -15.83 -25.46
N GLY A 689 -36.67 -16.76 -25.16
CA GLY A 689 -35.61 -17.21 -25.99
C GLY A 689 -36.09 -18.55 -26.51
N GLY A 690 -36.64 -18.57 -27.72
CA GLY A 690 -36.78 -19.80 -28.44
C GLY A 690 -35.47 -20.56 -28.31
N ASP A 691 -35.60 -21.82 -28.02
CA ASP A 691 -34.58 -22.81 -28.13
C ASP A 691 -33.93 -22.67 -29.53
N GLU A 692 -32.98 -21.77 -29.71
CA GLU A 692 -32.06 -21.87 -30.80
C GLU A 692 -31.19 -23.07 -30.43
N SER A 693 -31.72 -24.26 -30.82
CA SER A 693 -30.96 -25.49 -30.83
C SER A 693 -29.59 -25.12 -31.46
N ASP A 694 -28.49 -25.43 -30.75
CA ASP A 694 -27.15 -25.18 -31.26
C ASP A 694 -27.12 -25.57 -32.74
N PRO A 695 -26.71 -24.69 -33.68
CA PRO A 695 -26.74 -24.96 -35.13
C PRO A 695 -26.05 -26.27 -35.51
N LEU A 696 -25.27 -26.84 -34.61
CA LEU A 696 -24.58 -28.14 -34.79
C LEU A 696 -25.35 -29.30 -34.16
N TYR A 697 -26.53 -29.06 -33.55
CA TYR A 697 -27.28 -30.14 -32.89
C TYR A 697 -27.69 -31.23 -33.83
N ASP A 698 -28.30 -30.90 -34.98
CA ASP A 698 -28.73 -31.87 -35.99
C ASP A 698 -27.55 -32.66 -36.56
N GLN A 699 -26.41 -32.01 -36.79
CA GLN A 699 -25.16 -32.68 -37.22
C GLN A 699 -24.63 -33.62 -36.15
N ALA A 700 -24.72 -33.22 -34.88
CA ALA A 700 -24.31 -34.06 -33.76
C ALA A 700 -25.23 -35.29 -33.63
N VAL A 701 -26.56 -35.12 -33.75
CA VAL A 701 -27.54 -36.23 -33.78
C VAL A 701 -27.22 -37.17 -34.92
N GLN A 702 -26.99 -36.68 -36.14
CA GLN A 702 -26.63 -37.51 -37.29
C GLN A 702 -25.38 -38.35 -37.02
N ILE A 703 -24.30 -37.71 -36.49
CA ILE A 703 -23.05 -38.41 -36.16
C ILE A 703 -23.26 -39.52 -35.13
N VAL A 704 -24.05 -39.27 -34.08
CA VAL A 704 -24.31 -40.21 -32.99
C VAL A 704 -25.17 -41.38 -33.50
N THR A 705 -26.20 -41.12 -34.30
CA THR A 705 -27.11 -42.14 -34.86
C THR A 705 -26.41 -42.98 -35.92
N GLU A 706 -25.56 -42.40 -36.78
CA GLU A 706 -24.76 -43.13 -37.76
C GLU A 706 -23.68 -44.03 -37.10
N THR A 707 -22.98 -43.50 -36.11
CA THR A 707 -21.90 -44.23 -35.45
C THR A 707 -22.35 -45.19 -34.38
N ARG A 708 -23.62 -45.10 -33.94
CA ARG A 708 -24.20 -45.83 -32.82
C ARG A 708 -23.41 -45.71 -31.53
N ARG A 709 -22.69 -44.59 -31.36
CA ARG A 709 -21.89 -44.28 -30.16
C ARG A 709 -22.13 -42.86 -29.72
N ALA A 710 -22.66 -42.73 -28.51
CA ALA A 710 -22.95 -41.44 -27.88
C ALA A 710 -21.82 -41.02 -26.95
N SER A 711 -20.63 -40.75 -27.48
CA SER A 711 -19.51 -40.29 -26.68
C SER A 711 -19.19 -38.82 -26.91
N ILE A 712 -19.02 -38.05 -25.81
CA ILE A 712 -18.69 -36.64 -25.88
C ILE A 712 -17.42 -36.40 -26.68
N SER A 713 -16.39 -37.24 -26.51
CA SER A 713 -15.15 -37.15 -27.25
C SER A 713 -15.29 -37.52 -28.75
N GLY A 714 -16.29 -38.31 -29.10
CA GLY A 714 -16.63 -38.65 -30.51
C GLY A 714 -17.23 -37.43 -31.20
N VAL A 715 -18.20 -36.78 -30.61
CA VAL A 715 -18.84 -35.54 -31.10
C VAL A 715 -17.83 -34.40 -31.17
N GLN A 716 -17.01 -34.21 -30.12
CA GLN A 716 -15.96 -33.21 -30.07
C GLN A 716 -15.00 -33.31 -31.28
N ARG A 717 -14.48 -34.49 -31.54
CA ARG A 717 -13.49 -34.71 -32.61
C ARG A 717 -14.08 -34.53 -34.01
N ARG A 718 -15.29 -34.99 -34.25
CA ARG A 718 -15.91 -34.92 -35.58
C ARG A 718 -16.40 -33.51 -35.92
N LEU A 719 -16.96 -32.79 -34.96
CA LEU A 719 -17.41 -31.41 -35.15
C LEU A 719 -16.32 -30.37 -34.91
N LYS A 720 -15.13 -30.80 -34.43
CA LYS A 720 -13.99 -29.90 -34.07
C LYS A 720 -14.38 -28.79 -33.08
N ILE A 721 -15.18 -29.09 -32.08
CA ILE A 721 -15.69 -28.18 -31.08
C ILE A 721 -15.03 -28.41 -29.70
N GLY A 722 -15.18 -27.46 -28.76
CA GLY A 722 -14.71 -27.63 -27.38
C GLY A 722 -15.49 -28.70 -26.61
N TYR A 723 -14.84 -29.35 -25.61
CA TYR A 723 -15.41 -30.42 -24.79
C TYR A 723 -16.76 -30.03 -24.17
N ASN A 724 -16.87 -28.82 -23.55
CA ASN A 724 -18.08 -28.35 -22.90
C ASN A 724 -19.26 -28.15 -23.88
N ARG A 725 -19.00 -27.79 -25.15
CA ARG A 725 -20.02 -27.68 -26.18
C ARG A 725 -20.49 -29.06 -26.66
N ALA A 726 -19.56 -30.00 -26.81
CA ALA A 726 -19.88 -31.37 -27.14
C ALA A 726 -20.67 -32.06 -26.02
N ALA A 727 -20.34 -31.79 -24.74
CA ALA A 727 -21.06 -32.30 -23.59
C ALA A 727 -22.53 -31.82 -23.58
N ARG A 728 -22.79 -30.51 -23.78
CA ARG A 728 -24.13 -29.93 -23.88
C ARG A 728 -24.95 -30.51 -25.02
N LEU A 729 -24.35 -30.76 -26.20
CA LEU A 729 -25.00 -31.38 -27.30
C LEU A 729 -25.46 -32.82 -26.99
N VAL A 730 -24.62 -33.60 -26.27
CA VAL A 730 -24.95 -34.97 -25.86
C VAL A 730 -25.99 -34.96 -24.75
N GLU A 731 -25.97 -34.02 -23.83
CA GLU A 731 -26.97 -33.82 -22.79
C GLU A 731 -28.35 -33.40 -23.42
N ALA A 732 -28.33 -32.52 -24.41
CA ALA A 732 -29.53 -32.15 -25.15
C ALA A 732 -30.12 -33.35 -25.91
N MET A 733 -29.29 -34.26 -26.46
CA MET A 733 -29.74 -35.51 -27.07
C MET A 733 -30.31 -36.47 -26.03
N GLU A 734 -29.82 -36.51 -24.82
CA GLU A 734 -30.39 -37.27 -23.71
C GLU A 734 -31.79 -36.74 -23.33
N ALA A 735 -31.91 -35.43 -23.15
CA ALA A 735 -33.18 -34.77 -22.88
C ALA A 735 -34.22 -34.99 -23.99
N ALA A 736 -33.78 -35.05 -25.25
CA ALA A 736 -34.61 -35.33 -26.42
C ALA A 736 -34.88 -36.84 -26.63
N GLY A 737 -34.34 -37.72 -25.79
CA GLY A 737 -34.57 -39.16 -25.91
C GLY A 737 -33.81 -39.83 -27.07
N VAL A 738 -32.85 -39.18 -27.67
CA VAL A 738 -31.99 -39.72 -28.73
C VAL A 738 -30.95 -40.72 -28.18
N VAL A 739 -30.50 -40.47 -26.95
CA VAL A 739 -29.55 -41.32 -26.22
C VAL A 739 -30.01 -41.56 -24.79
N SER A 740 -29.57 -42.66 -24.15
CA SER A 740 -29.91 -43.00 -22.76
C SER A 740 -29.13 -42.12 -21.76
N ALA A 741 -29.58 -42.10 -20.51
CA ALA A 741 -28.79 -41.64 -19.38
C ALA A 741 -27.45 -42.43 -19.29
N PRO A 742 -26.41 -41.83 -18.72
CA PRO A 742 -25.09 -42.50 -18.59
C PRO A 742 -25.20 -43.74 -17.69
N GLU A 743 -24.66 -44.87 -18.15
CA GLU A 743 -24.54 -46.11 -17.38
C GLU A 743 -23.39 -46.00 -16.36
N HIS A 744 -23.26 -47.00 -15.48
CA HIS A 744 -22.23 -47.05 -14.43
C HIS A 744 -20.78 -46.88 -14.92
N ASN A 745 -20.51 -47.18 -16.19
CA ASN A 745 -19.21 -47.03 -16.87
C ASN A 745 -19.08 -45.70 -17.64
N GLY A 746 -20.10 -44.82 -17.59
CA GLY A 746 -20.13 -43.54 -18.31
C GLY A 746 -20.54 -43.62 -19.78
N ASP A 747 -20.82 -44.82 -20.31
CA ASP A 747 -21.29 -45.01 -21.67
C ASP A 747 -22.82 -44.69 -21.76
N ARG A 748 -23.28 -44.26 -22.95
CA ARG A 748 -24.68 -44.00 -23.27
C ARG A 748 -25.07 -44.81 -24.47
N THR A 749 -26.25 -45.43 -24.41
CA THR A 749 -26.84 -46.20 -25.50
C THR A 749 -27.62 -45.30 -26.45
N VAL A 750 -27.45 -45.45 -27.78
CA VAL A 750 -28.23 -44.67 -28.76
C VAL A 750 -29.59 -45.29 -28.97
N LEU A 751 -30.64 -44.56 -28.59
CA LEU A 751 -32.07 -45.00 -28.63
C LEU A 751 -32.70 -44.76 -30.01
N ALA A 752 -32.32 -43.64 -30.65
CA ALA A 752 -32.86 -43.27 -31.97
C ALA A 752 -32.51 -44.27 -33.09
N PRO A 753 -33.37 -44.51 -34.07
CA PRO A 753 -33.08 -45.34 -35.23
C PRO A 753 -31.99 -44.68 -36.09
N PRO A 754 -31.21 -45.50 -36.89
CA PRO A 754 -30.27 -44.95 -37.82
C PRO A 754 -30.97 -44.13 -38.92
N PRO A 755 -30.32 -43.07 -39.44
CA PRO A 755 -30.89 -42.25 -40.49
C PRO A 755 -31.16 -43.11 -41.72
N PRO A 756 -32.23 -42.84 -42.53
CA PRO A 756 -32.50 -43.54 -43.75
C PRO A 756 -31.26 -43.42 -44.69
N ARG A 757 -30.84 -44.53 -45.25
CA ARG A 757 -29.79 -44.53 -46.26
C ARG A 757 -30.42 -44.17 -47.60
N ASP A 758 -30.08 -42.99 -48.13
CA ASP A 758 -30.40 -42.67 -49.53
C ASP A 758 -29.61 -43.53 -50.50
#